data_dbba37d013f95eb144fcbb969952b8bd
#
_entry.id   dbba37d013f95eb144fcbb969952b8bd
#
_cell.length_a   1.000
_cell.length_b   1.000
_cell.length_c   1.000
_cell.angle_alpha   90.00
_cell.angle_beta   90.00
_cell.angle_gamma   90.00
#
_symmetry.space_group_name_H-M   'P 1'
#
loop_
_entity.id
_entity.type
_entity.pdbx_description
1 polymer ?
#
loop_
_entity_poly.entity_id
_entity_poly.type
_entity_poly.pdbx_seq_one_letter_code
_entity_poly.pdbx_strand_id
1 'polypeptide(L)'
;MTLIAATDGSSLGNPGPAGWAWYMDEQNWSAGALKESTNNVGELLAVLDLLRKTRGAQEDLHIFADSQYVINALTKWRFAWKRKGWKKGDGKPVANREIMEALDAELERARKMGRKVEFEWVRGHNDHTMNERADSLARGAATAIQSGKTVNEGPGFSRIGQGGADSGGSDEVGPAGEESGLSAKSDNQARATSGQEAKPEESVDEMDMLFSFDELASRSTYIHRGAHVTEHRLQVPLDYSNPNGRQIELFAREVTLDKNGPSTDQPAIIFMQGGPGGRAPRPGDFKSGWIGEALKTHRVILMDERGTGLSTRLDALTLSEFTTVKDQVNYVKHFRADNMVRDAERLRAEINDGKKWASLGQSYGGFINTSYLSVAPEGLSAVYFTGGLPGLISVDEIYRRTYRATAARNEVYFQRYEADQQTLKDVLTHLDTHEEILPTGERLTPRRLRMLGLMLGTTTGFDQLHYFFEGPFVSVRGEKRLNTQFLDMVGRQLSQGDSPMYAALHETIYAGATPALRGQATNWAAERLLDEVGAGIPEGFAPKPDYRAAGSVYLTGEHMYPLIYDEDPALVPLRELAHALAAFTDWEPVYNPDQLANNEVPGAAAVYFEDMFVPTDLSLQTAQLAGIRTWVSNEYQHDGLRANGAAVFQHLQSLLAD
;
A
#
# COMPACT_ATOMS: atom_id res chain seq x y z
N MET A 1 21.36 27.67 22.71
CA MET A 1 20.53 27.54 21.47
C MET A 1 20.78 26.13 20.94
N THR A 2 19.81 25.55 20.27
CA THR A 2 19.92 24.22 19.66
C THR A 2 19.83 24.39 18.17
N LEU A 3 20.76 23.80 17.40
CA LEU A 3 20.67 23.68 15.95
C LEU A 3 19.66 22.58 15.63
N ILE A 4 18.76 22.83 14.72
CA ILE A 4 17.74 21.87 14.28
C ILE A 4 17.99 21.53 12.81
N ALA A 5 18.11 20.25 12.48
CA ALA A 5 18.33 19.77 11.13
C ALA A 5 17.47 18.55 10.82
N ALA A 6 17.11 18.35 9.56
CA ALA A 6 16.59 17.07 9.06
C ALA A 6 17.60 16.40 8.16
N THR A 7 17.65 15.07 8.16
CA THR A 7 18.55 14.25 7.32
C THR A 7 17.77 13.20 6.58
N ASP A 8 18.13 12.95 5.32
CA ASP A 8 17.49 11.93 4.50
C ASP A 8 18.48 11.33 3.49
N GLY A 9 18.18 10.11 3.03
CA GLY A 9 18.85 9.39 1.96
C GLY A 9 17.86 8.87 0.94
N SER A 10 18.21 8.94 -0.33
CA SER A 10 17.36 8.47 -1.44
C SER A 10 18.17 7.59 -2.39
N SER A 11 17.62 6.48 -2.86
CA SER A 11 18.26 5.60 -3.83
C SER A 11 17.31 5.26 -4.96
N LEU A 12 17.77 5.46 -6.20
CA LEU A 12 17.03 5.12 -7.42
C LEU A 12 17.31 3.66 -7.82
N GLY A 13 16.92 2.74 -6.97
CA GLY A 13 17.26 1.32 -6.96
C GLY A 13 18.05 0.96 -5.69
N ASN A 14 18.01 -0.31 -5.27
CA ASN A 14 18.65 -0.70 -4.01
C ASN A 14 19.42 -2.03 -4.15
N PRO A 15 20.73 -2.01 -4.57
CA PRO A 15 21.57 -0.83 -4.80
C PRO A 15 21.28 -0.10 -6.12
N GLY A 16 21.66 1.20 -6.17
CA GLY A 16 21.50 2.05 -7.35
C GLY A 16 22.12 3.43 -7.13
N PRO A 17 21.95 4.38 -8.09
CA PRO A 17 22.34 5.77 -7.88
C PRO A 17 21.67 6.29 -6.61
N ALA A 18 22.46 6.74 -5.65
CA ALA A 18 21.97 7.14 -4.34
C ALA A 18 22.41 8.57 -4.00
N GLY A 19 21.52 9.33 -3.39
CA GLY A 19 21.79 10.66 -2.85
C GLY A 19 21.58 10.71 -1.35
N TRP A 20 22.14 11.73 -0.75
CA TRP A 20 21.95 12.05 0.66
C TRP A 20 21.87 13.57 0.83
N ALA A 21 21.13 14.03 1.83
CA ALA A 21 21.09 15.44 2.17
C ALA A 21 20.78 15.66 3.65
N TRP A 22 21.18 16.83 4.13
CA TRP A 22 20.67 17.41 5.35
C TRP A 22 20.23 18.86 5.09
N TYR A 23 19.23 19.31 5.84
CA TYR A 23 18.64 20.63 5.70
C TYR A 23 18.34 21.26 7.06
N MET A 24 18.72 22.51 7.26
CA MET A 24 18.34 23.36 8.39
C MET A 24 17.44 24.50 7.92
N ASP A 25 17.90 25.24 6.91
CA ASP A 25 17.21 26.36 6.26
C ASP A 25 17.77 26.57 4.85
N GLU A 26 17.28 27.55 4.09
CA GLU A 26 17.69 27.81 2.70
C GLU A 26 19.17 28.24 2.56
N GLN A 27 19.83 28.63 3.66
CA GLN A 27 21.25 29.03 3.66
C GLN A 27 22.16 27.98 4.30
N ASN A 28 21.59 26.94 4.93
CA ASN A 28 22.30 25.91 5.66
C ASN A 28 21.75 24.53 5.28
N TRP A 29 22.30 23.96 4.22
CA TRP A 29 22.00 22.61 3.78
C TRP A 29 23.16 22.05 2.93
N SER A 30 23.23 20.72 2.82
CA SER A 30 24.18 20.07 1.92
C SER A 30 23.59 18.77 1.37
N ALA A 31 23.99 18.42 0.15
CA ALA A 31 23.62 17.17 -0.50
C ALA A 31 24.82 16.57 -1.23
N GLY A 32 24.77 15.27 -1.46
CA GLY A 32 25.76 14.56 -2.26
C GLY A 32 25.22 13.27 -2.82
N ALA A 33 25.97 12.60 -3.69
CA ALA A 33 25.52 11.38 -4.31
C ALA A 33 26.64 10.36 -4.53
N LEU A 34 26.22 9.10 -4.68
CA LEU A 34 27.02 7.93 -5.01
C LEU A 34 26.49 7.30 -6.28
N LYS A 35 27.38 6.82 -7.18
CA LYS A 35 26.96 6.18 -8.44
C LYS A 35 26.16 4.91 -8.20
N GLU A 36 26.49 4.17 -7.15
CA GLU A 36 25.80 2.94 -6.77
C GLU A 36 25.89 2.77 -5.26
N SER A 37 24.74 2.73 -4.59
CA SER A 37 24.65 2.52 -3.15
C SER A 37 23.22 2.17 -2.73
N THR A 38 23.00 1.99 -1.43
CA THR A 38 21.69 1.70 -0.85
C THR A 38 21.13 2.93 -0.14
N ASN A 39 19.83 2.96 0.08
CA ASN A 39 19.16 4.02 0.85
C ASN A 39 19.81 4.21 2.23
N ASN A 40 20.04 3.11 2.96
CA ASN A 40 20.67 3.16 4.28
C ASN A 40 22.06 3.82 4.29
N VAL A 41 22.83 3.67 3.23
CA VAL A 41 24.13 4.36 3.10
C VAL A 41 23.92 5.86 2.91
N GLY A 42 22.96 6.27 2.10
CA GLY A 42 22.59 7.68 1.94
C GLY A 42 22.22 8.32 3.28
N GLU A 43 21.31 7.70 4.01
CA GLU A 43 20.86 8.12 5.33
C GLU A 43 22.03 8.31 6.34
N LEU A 44 22.93 7.32 6.40
CA LEU A 44 24.10 7.40 7.29
C LEU A 44 25.06 8.52 6.87
N LEU A 45 25.25 8.73 5.56
CA LEU A 45 26.12 9.78 5.03
C LEU A 45 25.55 11.18 5.28
N ALA A 46 24.23 11.36 5.20
CA ALA A 46 23.56 12.62 5.54
C ALA A 46 23.89 13.05 6.97
N VAL A 47 23.74 12.13 7.94
CA VAL A 47 24.09 12.38 9.35
C VAL A 47 25.58 12.62 9.51
N LEU A 48 26.44 11.85 8.83
CA LEU A 48 27.90 11.99 8.94
C LEU A 48 28.38 13.35 8.42
N ASP A 49 27.88 13.80 7.27
CA ASP A 49 28.22 15.10 6.70
C ASP A 49 27.73 16.25 7.60
N LEU A 50 26.51 16.19 8.10
CA LEU A 50 25.93 17.14 9.03
C LEU A 50 26.81 17.30 10.28
N LEU A 51 27.22 16.19 10.92
CA LEU A 51 28.10 16.21 12.09
C LEU A 51 29.46 16.81 11.77
N ARG A 52 30.02 16.53 10.59
CA ARG A 52 31.31 17.07 10.12
C ARG A 52 31.24 18.57 9.83
N LYS A 53 30.20 19.00 9.11
CA LYS A 53 30.01 20.43 8.75
C LYS A 53 29.74 21.30 9.97
N THR A 54 29.07 20.74 10.99
CA THR A 54 28.75 21.47 12.23
C THR A 54 29.79 21.28 13.35
N ARG A 55 30.97 20.72 13.09
CA ARG A 55 32.03 20.46 14.11
C ARG A 55 32.42 21.67 14.93
N GLY A 56 32.41 22.86 14.33
CA GLY A 56 32.81 24.12 14.99
C GLY A 56 31.68 24.77 15.81
N ALA A 57 30.49 24.25 15.76
CA ALA A 57 29.36 24.75 16.54
C ALA A 57 29.41 24.22 17.98
N GLN A 58 29.12 25.10 18.94
CA GLN A 58 29.02 24.73 20.35
C GLN A 58 27.59 24.42 20.79
N GLU A 59 26.63 24.80 19.96
CA GLU A 59 25.21 24.60 20.17
C GLU A 59 24.88 23.09 20.10
N ASP A 60 23.95 22.66 20.92
CA ASP A 60 23.37 21.32 20.82
C ASP A 60 22.77 21.09 19.44
N LEU A 61 22.65 19.84 18.98
CA LEU A 61 22.13 19.50 17.68
C LEU A 61 20.93 18.54 17.83
N HIS A 62 19.81 18.92 17.29
CA HIS A 62 18.61 18.11 17.21
C HIS A 62 18.37 17.69 15.76
N ILE A 63 18.34 16.38 15.50
CA ILE A 63 18.30 15.80 14.16
C ILE A 63 16.97 15.07 13.96
N PHE A 64 16.18 15.52 13.03
CA PHE A 64 15.01 14.79 12.52
C PHE A 64 15.46 13.81 11.44
N ALA A 65 15.04 12.55 11.55
CA ALA A 65 15.26 11.53 10.53
C ALA A 65 14.06 10.57 10.48
N ASP A 66 13.71 10.11 9.31
CA ASP A 66 12.64 9.11 9.13
C ASP A 66 13.16 7.66 9.14
N SER A 67 14.47 7.49 9.09
CA SER A 67 15.13 6.19 9.17
C SER A 67 15.28 5.68 10.60
N GLN A 68 14.36 4.81 11.02
CA GLN A 68 14.49 4.13 12.31
C GLN A 68 15.77 3.29 12.42
N TYR A 69 16.26 2.78 11.28
CA TYR A 69 17.53 2.06 11.25
C TYR A 69 18.68 2.96 11.69
N VAL A 70 18.82 4.14 11.11
CA VAL A 70 19.88 5.10 11.44
C VAL A 70 19.79 5.52 12.90
N ILE A 71 18.61 5.91 13.37
CA ILE A 71 18.40 6.32 14.77
C ILE A 71 18.80 5.20 15.73
N ASN A 72 18.32 3.98 15.54
CA ASN A 72 18.65 2.87 16.42
C ASN A 72 20.14 2.48 16.33
N ALA A 73 20.72 2.52 15.12
CA ALA A 73 22.13 2.24 14.94
C ALA A 73 23.02 3.22 15.72
N LEU A 74 22.69 4.51 15.68
CA LEU A 74 23.49 5.58 16.30
C LEU A 74 23.21 5.79 17.79
N THR A 75 21.98 5.54 18.25
CA THR A 75 21.59 5.78 19.65
C THR A 75 21.67 4.54 20.54
N LYS A 76 21.52 3.33 19.97
CA LYS A 76 21.41 2.07 20.74
C LYS A 76 22.49 1.05 20.36
N TRP A 77 22.55 0.65 19.08
CA TRP A 77 23.32 -0.53 18.69
C TRP A 77 24.82 -0.29 18.60
N ARG A 78 25.28 0.91 18.23
CA ARG A 78 26.71 1.24 18.09
C ARG A 78 27.53 0.89 19.34
N PHE A 79 26.99 1.08 20.55
CA PHE A 79 27.69 0.77 21.80
C PHE A 79 27.98 -0.72 21.96
N ALA A 80 27.01 -1.56 21.59
CA ALA A 80 27.15 -3.00 21.63
C ALA A 80 28.10 -3.51 20.53
N TRP A 81 27.98 -2.95 19.32
CA TRP A 81 28.84 -3.29 18.20
C TRP A 81 30.31 -2.87 18.46
N LYS A 82 30.53 -1.68 18.97
CA LYS A 82 31.88 -1.20 19.33
C LYS A 82 32.54 -2.13 20.34
N ARG A 83 31.84 -2.55 21.42
CA ARG A 83 32.35 -3.52 22.41
C ARG A 83 32.70 -4.88 21.82
N LYS A 84 32.03 -5.30 20.74
CA LYS A 84 32.26 -6.56 20.02
C LYS A 84 33.18 -6.41 18.81
N GLY A 85 33.91 -5.32 18.68
CA GLY A 85 34.84 -5.06 17.56
C GLY A 85 34.09 -4.90 16.22
N TRP A 86 32.91 -4.23 16.24
CA TRP A 86 32.04 -3.98 15.08
C TRP A 86 31.50 -5.24 14.42
N LYS A 87 31.12 -6.21 15.26
CA LYS A 87 30.45 -7.45 14.84
C LYS A 87 29.02 -7.52 15.39
N LYS A 88 28.13 -8.11 14.59
CA LYS A 88 26.75 -8.44 14.99
C LYS A 88 26.73 -9.60 16.00
N GLY A 89 25.53 -9.94 16.50
CA GLY A 89 25.36 -11.06 17.43
C GLY A 89 25.78 -12.42 16.86
N ASP A 90 25.67 -12.59 15.56
CA ASP A 90 26.06 -13.78 14.78
C ASP A 90 27.57 -13.83 14.41
N GLY A 91 28.35 -12.85 14.85
CA GLY A 91 29.79 -12.75 14.57
C GLY A 91 30.15 -12.13 13.22
N LYS A 92 29.19 -11.84 12.34
CA LYS A 92 29.42 -11.18 11.06
C LYS A 92 29.75 -9.69 11.26
N PRO A 93 30.52 -9.07 10.35
CA PRO A 93 30.78 -7.63 10.41
C PRO A 93 29.46 -6.82 10.38
N VAL A 94 29.43 -5.68 11.05
CA VAL A 94 28.31 -4.73 10.93
C VAL A 94 28.28 -4.18 9.50
N ALA A 95 27.09 -4.10 8.90
CA ALA A 95 26.91 -3.48 7.60
C ALA A 95 27.35 -2.01 7.67
N ASN A 96 27.99 -1.52 6.59
CA ASN A 96 28.50 -0.13 6.49
C ASN A 96 29.46 0.23 7.64
N ARG A 97 30.31 -0.71 8.06
CA ARG A 97 31.18 -0.62 9.22
C ARG A 97 32.02 0.68 9.22
N GLU A 98 32.63 1.03 8.11
CA GLU A 98 33.50 2.23 8.00
C GLU A 98 32.72 3.52 8.27
N ILE A 99 31.48 3.62 7.74
CA ILE A 99 30.62 4.77 7.99
C ILE A 99 30.18 4.81 9.45
N MET A 100 29.86 3.64 10.02
CA MET A 100 29.46 3.53 11.42
C MET A 100 30.61 3.89 12.40
N GLU A 101 31.85 3.51 12.09
CA GLU A 101 33.01 3.89 12.86
C GLU A 101 33.26 5.41 12.78
N ALA A 102 33.11 6.01 11.60
CA ALA A 102 33.20 7.44 11.40
C ALA A 102 32.12 8.23 12.17
N LEU A 103 30.87 7.76 12.12
CA LEU A 103 29.76 8.34 12.87
C LEU A 103 29.97 8.25 14.40
N ASP A 104 30.44 7.10 14.89
CA ASP A 104 30.77 6.94 16.31
C ASP A 104 31.86 7.91 16.74
N ALA A 105 32.90 8.12 15.93
CA ALA A 105 33.96 9.07 16.21
C ALA A 105 33.44 10.51 16.29
N GLU A 106 32.52 10.93 15.40
CA GLU A 106 31.95 12.29 15.43
C GLU A 106 31.02 12.49 16.63
N LEU A 107 30.17 11.50 16.95
CA LEU A 107 29.31 11.57 18.13
C LEU A 107 30.10 11.60 19.44
N GLU A 108 31.19 10.82 19.54
CA GLU A 108 32.07 10.87 20.69
C GLU A 108 32.87 12.21 20.79
N ARG A 109 33.22 12.80 19.64
CA ARG A 109 33.79 14.15 19.59
C ARG A 109 32.80 15.17 20.12
N ALA A 110 31.58 15.20 19.63
CA ALA A 110 30.51 16.10 20.11
C ALA A 110 30.33 15.96 21.63
N ARG A 111 30.24 14.72 22.12
CA ARG A 111 30.10 14.43 23.55
C ARG A 111 31.30 14.96 24.39
N LYS A 112 32.53 14.80 23.91
CA LYS A 112 33.74 15.31 24.59
C LYS A 112 33.76 16.84 24.64
N MET A 113 33.16 17.51 23.69
CA MET A 113 32.99 18.96 23.64
C MET A 113 31.80 19.46 24.49
N GLY A 114 31.08 18.58 25.17
CA GLY A 114 29.90 18.92 25.96
C GLY A 114 28.66 19.20 25.12
N ARG A 115 28.72 18.94 23.79
CA ARG A 115 27.62 19.15 22.84
C ARG A 115 26.70 17.95 22.87
N LYS A 116 25.40 18.19 23.09
CA LYS A 116 24.36 17.17 23.00
C LYS A 116 23.93 16.99 21.55
N VAL A 117 23.80 15.73 21.10
CA VAL A 117 23.25 15.38 19.80
C VAL A 117 22.05 14.46 20.05
N GLU A 118 20.85 14.93 19.71
CA GLU A 118 19.61 14.22 19.88
C GLU A 118 19.03 13.84 18.52
N PHE A 119 18.40 12.68 18.45
CA PHE A 119 17.71 12.19 17.27
C PHE A 119 16.24 12.04 17.58
N GLU A 120 15.41 12.59 16.71
CA GLU A 120 13.97 12.44 16.77
C GLU A 120 13.46 11.80 15.48
N TRP A 121 12.63 10.77 15.64
CA TRP A 121 12.02 10.12 14.50
C TRP A 121 10.84 10.94 13.99
N VAL A 122 10.83 11.23 12.70
CA VAL A 122 9.70 11.81 11.99
C VAL A 122 9.18 10.79 10.97
N ARG A 123 7.93 10.88 10.65
CA ARG A 123 7.36 10.03 9.61
C ARG A 123 7.70 10.63 8.26
N GLY A 124 8.35 9.86 7.39
CA GLY A 124 8.61 10.27 6.01
C GLY A 124 7.32 10.64 5.27
N HIS A 125 7.36 11.67 4.44
CA HIS A 125 6.24 12.17 3.63
C HIS A 125 4.99 12.56 4.43
N ASN A 126 5.14 13.22 5.57
CA ASN A 126 4.01 13.54 6.46
C ASN A 126 4.16 14.92 7.12
N ASP A 127 4.01 15.99 6.33
CA ASP A 127 3.95 17.41 6.75
C ASP A 127 5.12 17.94 7.61
N HIS A 128 6.25 17.22 7.67
CA HIS A 128 7.45 17.74 8.33
C HIS A 128 8.33 18.45 7.32
N THR A 129 8.12 19.76 7.15
CA THR A 129 8.71 20.60 6.09
C THR A 129 10.23 20.43 5.91
N MET A 130 10.99 20.32 7.02
CA MET A 130 12.44 20.14 6.95
C MET A 130 12.84 18.75 6.43
N ASN A 131 12.11 17.70 6.80
CA ASN A 131 12.38 16.33 6.30
C ASN A 131 12.01 16.18 4.83
N GLU A 132 10.89 16.75 4.41
CA GLU A 132 10.51 16.79 2.99
C GLU A 132 11.53 17.53 2.14
N ARG A 133 12.12 18.59 2.70
CA ARG A 133 13.18 19.33 2.01
C ARG A 133 14.47 18.51 1.89
N ALA A 134 14.85 17.79 2.94
CA ALA A 134 16.00 16.87 2.91
C ALA A 134 15.78 15.73 1.91
N ASP A 135 14.58 15.09 1.88
CA ASP A 135 14.21 14.06 0.87
C ASP A 135 14.34 14.61 -0.55
N SER A 136 13.73 15.78 -0.81
CA SER A 136 13.79 16.41 -2.13
C SER A 136 15.22 16.65 -2.61
N LEU A 137 16.11 17.12 -1.72
CA LEU A 137 17.52 17.35 -2.02
C LEU A 137 18.29 16.04 -2.24
N ALA A 138 18.06 15.02 -1.41
CA ALA A 138 18.68 13.70 -1.54
C ALA A 138 18.26 13.03 -2.86
N ARG A 139 16.97 13.06 -3.19
CA ARG A 139 16.43 12.55 -4.46
C ARG A 139 16.96 13.32 -5.66
N GLY A 140 17.04 14.65 -5.57
CA GLY A 140 17.64 15.50 -6.58
C GLY A 140 19.10 15.14 -6.87
N ALA A 141 19.89 14.88 -5.82
CA ALA A 141 21.28 14.44 -5.93
C ALA A 141 21.41 13.05 -6.59
N ALA A 142 20.57 12.08 -6.20
CA ALA A 142 20.50 10.75 -6.84
C ALA A 142 20.14 10.84 -8.32
N THR A 143 19.18 11.67 -8.69
CA THR A 143 18.77 11.90 -10.08
C THR A 143 19.86 12.59 -10.91
N ALA A 144 20.59 13.55 -10.31
CA ALA A 144 21.70 14.23 -10.99
C ALA A 144 22.81 13.25 -11.35
N ILE A 145 23.26 12.41 -10.41
CA ILE A 145 24.31 11.41 -10.66
C ILE A 145 23.85 10.35 -11.68
N GLN A 146 22.60 9.91 -11.63
CA GLN A 146 22.04 9.00 -12.62
C GLN A 146 22.07 9.57 -14.02
N SER A 147 21.80 10.87 -14.16
CA SER A 147 21.77 11.57 -15.44
C SER A 147 23.13 12.08 -15.89
N GLY A 148 24.23 11.76 -15.17
CA GLY A 148 25.56 12.24 -15.45
C GLY A 148 25.74 13.77 -15.27
N LYS A 149 24.87 14.41 -14.50
CA LYS A 149 24.92 15.83 -14.17
C LYS A 149 25.69 16.08 -12.89
N THR A 150 26.24 17.27 -12.73
CA THR A 150 26.86 17.70 -11.47
C THR A 150 25.82 17.81 -10.37
N VAL A 151 26.13 17.25 -9.20
CA VAL A 151 25.28 17.37 -8.01
C VAL A 151 25.40 18.79 -7.45
N ASN A 152 24.28 19.40 -7.09
CA ASN A 152 24.28 20.64 -6.32
C ASN A 152 24.53 20.29 -4.84
N GLU A 153 25.76 20.53 -4.36
CA GLU A 153 26.18 20.18 -3.01
C GLU A 153 25.68 21.14 -1.92
N GLY A 154 25.05 22.25 -2.32
CA GLY A 154 24.54 23.24 -1.40
C GLY A 154 25.60 24.17 -0.80
N PRO A 155 25.16 25.18 -0.01
CA PRO A 155 26.05 26.16 0.62
C PRO A 155 26.85 25.59 1.80
N GLY A 156 26.47 24.44 2.34
CA GLY A 156 27.03 23.90 3.58
C GLY A 156 26.45 24.57 4.82
N PHE A 157 27.22 24.59 5.91
CA PHE A 157 26.86 25.22 7.19
C PHE A 157 27.62 26.54 7.38
N SER A 158 26.90 27.65 7.47
CA SER A 158 27.48 28.97 7.80
C SER A 158 26.86 29.51 9.08
N ARG A 159 27.70 29.97 10.04
CA ARG A 159 27.20 30.62 11.26
C ARG A 159 26.52 31.94 10.93
N ILE A 160 25.25 32.07 11.26
CA ILE A 160 24.58 33.37 11.28
C ILE A 160 25.01 34.10 12.57
N GLY A 161 25.81 35.13 12.44
CA GLY A 161 26.03 36.12 13.47
C GLY A 161 27.48 36.31 13.93
N GLN A 162 28.32 36.96 13.12
CA GLN A 162 29.25 38.02 13.52
C GLN A 162 29.66 38.75 12.25
N GLY A 163 29.24 40.01 12.14
CA GLY A 163 29.71 40.90 11.10
C GLY A 163 31.12 41.41 11.41
N GLY A 164 31.90 41.62 10.37
CA GLY A 164 33.15 42.37 10.41
C GLY A 164 34.23 41.83 9.49
N ALA A 165 34.33 42.42 8.32
CA ALA A 165 35.45 42.70 7.45
C ALA A 165 36.80 41.97 7.71
N ASP A 166 37.41 41.35 6.74
CA ASP A 166 38.37 41.97 5.84
C ASP A 166 39.01 40.98 4.85
N SER A 167 39.07 41.45 3.66
CA SER A 167 40.02 41.32 2.54
C SER A 167 41.08 40.21 2.48
N GLY A 168 41.14 39.56 1.33
CA GLY A 168 42.33 39.52 0.51
C GLY A 168 43.17 38.25 0.54
N GLY A 169 43.36 37.62 -0.60
CA GLY A 169 44.44 36.72 -0.86
C GLY A 169 44.16 35.65 -1.91
N SER A 170 44.26 36.07 -3.15
CA SER A 170 44.46 35.19 -4.31
C SER A 170 45.76 34.40 -4.17
N ASP A 171 45.75 33.12 -4.48
CA ASP A 171 46.89 32.52 -5.19
C ASP A 171 46.40 31.31 -6.01
N GLU A 172 46.50 31.50 -7.33
CA GLU A 172 46.48 30.45 -8.34
C GLU A 172 47.74 29.59 -8.24
N VAL A 173 47.60 28.31 -8.38
CA VAL A 173 48.59 27.48 -9.12
C VAL A 173 47.85 26.26 -9.70
N GLY A 174 47.69 26.20 -10.99
CA GLY A 174 47.54 24.98 -11.77
C GLY A 174 48.85 24.72 -12.53
N PRO A 175 48.87 23.88 -13.57
CA PRO A 175 48.64 22.44 -13.62
C PRO A 175 49.89 21.70 -14.19
N ALA A 176 49.97 20.39 -14.04
CA ALA A 176 50.73 19.48 -14.92
C ALA A 176 50.26 18.05 -14.59
N GLY A 177 49.73 17.20 -15.43
CA GLY A 177 50.24 16.80 -16.74
C GLY A 177 51.07 15.56 -16.59
N GLU A 178 50.54 14.40 -16.96
CA GLU A 178 51.15 13.56 -17.98
C GLU A 178 50.48 12.18 -18.10
N GLU A 179 50.22 11.83 -19.33
CA GLU A 179 49.71 10.57 -19.84
C GLU A 179 50.74 9.44 -19.81
N SER A 180 50.27 8.21 -19.74
CA SER A 180 50.76 7.05 -20.50
C SER A 180 49.78 5.90 -20.23
N GLY A 181 49.04 5.31 -21.07
CA GLY A 181 49.20 4.91 -22.47
C GLY A 181 49.97 3.59 -22.57
N LEU A 182 49.25 2.47 -22.61
CA LEU A 182 49.68 1.34 -23.45
C LEU A 182 48.55 0.32 -23.69
N SER A 183 48.44 0.06 -24.94
CA SER A 183 47.52 -0.70 -25.75
C SER A 183 47.89 -2.17 -25.89
N ALA A 184 46.84 -2.98 -26.06
CA ALA A 184 46.66 -4.09 -26.98
C ALA A 184 47.53 -5.37 -26.91
N LYS A 185 46.93 -6.52 -26.95
CA LYS A 185 46.60 -7.31 -28.15
C LYS A 185 46.12 -8.71 -27.79
N SER A 186 45.08 -9.07 -28.50
CA SER A 186 44.59 -10.40 -28.81
C SER A 186 45.66 -11.45 -29.09
N ASP A 187 45.39 -12.72 -28.74
CA ASP A 187 45.52 -13.82 -29.73
C ASP A 187 44.70 -15.05 -29.32
N ASN A 188 44.03 -15.51 -30.36
CA ASN A 188 43.30 -16.75 -30.52
C ASN A 188 44.26 -17.95 -30.57
N GLN A 189 43.89 -19.10 -29.98
CA GLN A 189 44.04 -20.37 -30.69
C GLN A 189 43.28 -21.51 -30.02
N ALA A 190 42.47 -22.15 -30.82
CA ALA A 190 41.73 -23.37 -30.57
C ALA A 190 42.63 -24.61 -30.43
N ARG A 191 42.22 -25.57 -29.60
CA ARG A 191 42.47 -26.98 -29.93
C ARG A 191 41.39 -27.87 -29.30
N ALA A 192 40.68 -28.57 -30.14
CA ALA A 192 39.79 -29.68 -29.84
C ALA A 192 40.54 -30.93 -29.37
N THR A 193 39.97 -31.68 -28.48
CA THR A 193 39.83 -33.16 -28.61
C THR A 193 38.97 -33.75 -27.48
N SER A 194 38.09 -34.64 -27.95
CA SER A 194 37.57 -35.90 -27.41
C SER A 194 36.54 -35.90 -26.31
N GLY A 195 35.40 -36.45 -26.71
CA GLY A 195 34.18 -36.67 -25.97
C GLY A 195 34.27 -37.66 -24.80
N GLN A 196 33.40 -37.39 -23.89
CA GLN A 196 32.74 -38.37 -23.04
C GLN A 196 31.30 -37.94 -22.86
N GLU A 197 30.37 -38.85 -23.17
CA GLU A 197 28.95 -38.68 -22.94
C GLU A 197 28.69 -38.43 -21.45
N ALA A 198 28.26 -37.22 -21.10
CA ALA A 198 27.68 -36.92 -19.80
C ALA A 198 26.16 -37.08 -19.92
N LYS A 199 25.58 -37.81 -18.97
CA LYS A 199 24.13 -37.90 -18.75
C LYS A 199 23.54 -36.48 -18.62
N PRO A 200 22.27 -36.26 -19.01
CA PRO A 200 21.65 -34.98 -18.83
C PRO A 200 21.54 -34.69 -17.32
N GLU A 201 22.26 -33.68 -16.85
CA GLU A 201 21.97 -33.02 -15.59
C GLU A 201 20.61 -32.33 -15.78
N GLU A 202 19.68 -32.68 -14.85
CA GLU A 202 18.44 -31.95 -14.68
C GLU A 202 18.83 -30.47 -14.50
N SER A 203 18.39 -29.62 -15.43
CA SER A 203 18.48 -28.17 -15.30
C SER A 203 17.63 -27.77 -14.12
N VAL A 204 18.27 -27.52 -12.98
CA VAL A 204 17.67 -26.76 -11.90
C VAL A 204 17.38 -25.37 -12.49
N ASP A 205 16.11 -25.01 -12.53
CA ASP A 205 15.63 -23.78 -13.10
C ASP A 205 16.36 -22.62 -12.40
N GLU A 206 17.15 -21.83 -13.14
CA GLU A 206 17.84 -20.64 -12.63
C GLU A 206 16.85 -19.59 -12.05
N MET A 207 15.56 -19.76 -12.31
CA MET A 207 14.49 -18.92 -11.80
C MET A 207 14.15 -19.17 -10.32
N ASP A 208 14.45 -20.36 -9.79
CA ASP A 208 14.24 -20.67 -8.36
C ASP A 208 15.26 -20.00 -7.42
N MET A 209 16.36 -19.44 -7.95
CA MET A 209 17.37 -18.76 -7.12
C MET A 209 17.13 -17.28 -6.90
N LEU A 210 16.19 -16.66 -7.60
CA LEU A 210 15.89 -15.21 -7.43
C LEU A 210 15.04 -14.88 -6.19
N PHE A 211 14.41 -15.88 -5.58
CA PHE A 211 13.54 -15.71 -4.40
C PHE A 211 13.74 -16.76 -3.31
N SER A 212 14.93 -17.32 -3.16
CA SER A 212 15.27 -18.05 -1.93
C SER A 212 15.40 -17.03 -0.79
N PHE A 213 14.27 -16.69 -0.20
CA PHE A 213 14.29 -16.14 1.16
C PHE A 213 14.79 -17.25 2.07
N ASP A 214 16.05 -17.13 2.50
CA ASP A 214 16.60 -17.97 3.56
C ASP A 214 15.56 -18.12 4.67
N GLU A 215 15.41 -19.34 5.17
CA GLU A 215 14.58 -19.74 6.30
C GLU A 215 14.63 -18.75 7.46
N LEU A 216 13.85 -17.71 7.41
CA LEU A 216 13.51 -16.84 8.51
C LEU A 216 12.06 -17.14 8.92
N ALA A 217 11.81 -18.39 9.30
CA ALA A 217 10.73 -18.72 10.22
C ALA A 217 11.10 -18.15 11.58
N SER A 218 11.16 -16.84 11.73
CA SER A 218 11.42 -16.19 13.01
C SER A 218 10.14 -15.52 13.47
N ARG A 219 9.48 -16.13 14.44
CA ARG A 219 8.52 -15.44 15.28
C ARG A 219 9.25 -14.29 15.95
N SER A 220 9.03 -13.04 15.51
CA SER A 220 9.51 -11.88 16.23
C SER A 220 8.40 -11.36 17.12
N THR A 221 8.59 -11.41 18.43
CA THR A 221 7.65 -10.84 19.40
C THR A 221 8.22 -9.57 19.99
N TYR A 222 7.42 -8.51 20.03
CA TYR A 222 7.77 -7.24 20.65
C TYR A 222 6.57 -6.62 21.36
N ILE A 223 6.84 -5.69 22.27
CA ILE A 223 5.78 -4.94 22.96
C ILE A 223 5.62 -3.59 22.27
N HIS A 224 4.40 -3.31 21.83
CA HIS A 224 4.02 -2.02 21.27
C HIS A 224 2.84 -1.44 22.05
N ARG A 225 3.06 -0.27 22.68
CA ARG A 225 2.04 0.44 23.48
C ARG A 225 1.29 -0.44 24.48
N GLY A 226 1.98 -1.42 25.06
CA GLY A 226 1.46 -2.33 26.09
C GLY A 226 0.76 -3.58 25.57
N ALA A 227 0.68 -3.76 24.24
CA ALA A 227 0.25 -5.00 23.62
C ALA A 227 1.47 -5.84 23.22
N HIS A 228 1.39 -7.14 23.36
CA HIS A 228 2.31 -8.07 22.73
C HIS A 228 1.91 -8.25 21.27
N VAL A 229 2.87 -8.06 20.36
CA VAL A 229 2.71 -8.24 18.92
C VAL A 229 3.67 -9.32 18.50
N THR A 230 3.17 -10.41 17.94
CA THR A 230 3.97 -11.49 17.37
C THR A 230 3.77 -11.51 15.86
N GLU A 231 4.86 -11.45 15.11
CA GLU A 231 4.85 -11.55 13.66
C GLU A 231 5.09 -13.00 13.25
N HIS A 232 4.22 -13.51 12.39
CA HIS A 232 4.27 -14.86 11.85
C HIS A 232 4.52 -14.81 10.35
N ARG A 233 5.39 -15.69 9.85
CA ARG A 233 5.65 -15.91 8.44
C ARG A 233 5.55 -17.39 8.13
N LEU A 234 4.76 -17.74 7.14
CA LEU A 234 4.53 -19.12 6.73
C LEU A 234 4.72 -19.24 5.23
N GLN A 235 5.26 -20.37 4.79
CA GLN A 235 5.19 -20.77 3.38
C GLN A 235 3.86 -21.50 3.15
N VAL A 236 3.13 -21.05 2.15
CA VAL A 236 1.84 -21.65 1.76
C VAL A 236 1.84 -21.93 0.26
N PRO A 237 1.14 -22.98 -0.20
CA PRO A 237 1.05 -23.26 -1.62
C PRO A 237 0.42 -22.09 -2.39
N LEU A 238 0.99 -21.72 -3.54
CA LEU A 238 0.29 -20.85 -4.50
C LEU A 238 -1.04 -21.51 -4.92
N ASP A 239 -0.96 -22.78 -5.26
CA ASP A 239 -2.08 -23.62 -5.70
C ASP A 239 -2.28 -24.78 -4.73
N TYR A 240 -3.36 -24.76 -3.98
CA TYR A 240 -3.69 -25.81 -3.02
C TYR A 240 -4.08 -27.15 -3.67
N SER A 241 -4.37 -27.19 -4.96
CA SER A 241 -4.53 -28.42 -5.73
C SER A 241 -3.18 -29.08 -6.06
N ASN A 242 -2.10 -28.30 -6.01
CA ASN A 242 -0.71 -28.76 -6.18
C ASN A 242 0.17 -28.28 -5.01
N PRO A 243 -0.01 -28.84 -3.80
CA PRO A 243 0.62 -28.31 -2.58
C PRO A 243 2.14 -28.43 -2.55
N ASN A 244 2.76 -29.24 -3.40
CA ASN A 244 4.20 -29.37 -3.55
C ASN A 244 4.77 -28.48 -4.67
N GLY A 245 3.91 -27.68 -5.32
CA GLY A 245 4.31 -26.72 -6.33
C GLY A 245 4.88 -25.43 -5.71
N ARG A 246 4.77 -24.34 -6.47
CA ARG A 246 5.26 -23.03 -6.05
C ARG A 246 4.68 -22.64 -4.68
N GLN A 247 5.56 -22.21 -3.78
CA GLN A 247 5.20 -21.66 -2.48
C GLN A 247 5.21 -20.13 -2.54
N ILE A 248 4.39 -19.50 -1.70
CA ILE A 248 4.36 -18.05 -1.47
C ILE A 248 4.42 -17.79 0.04
N GLU A 249 4.97 -16.64 0.43
CA GLU A 249 5.01 -16.23 1.84
C GLU A 249 3.68 -15.63 2.26
N LEU A 250 3.17 -16.06 3.39
CA LEU A 250 2.04 -15.49 4.12
C LEU A 250 2.54 -14.82 5.39
N PHE A 251 2.06 -13.59 5.63
CA PHE A 251 2.41 -12.81 6.81
C PHE A 251 1.16 -12.51 7.66
N ALA A 252 1.31 -12.63 8.99
CA ALA A 252 0.27 -12.22 9.93
C ALA A 252 0.86 -11.60 11.20
N ARG A 253 0.11 -10.70 11.82
CA ARG A 253 0.37 -10.20 13.18
C ARG A 253 -0.66 -10.73 14.14
N GLU A 254 -0.20 -11.33 15.20
CA GLU A 254 -0.98 -11.72 16.37
C GLU A 254 -0.78 -10.68 17.47
N VAL A 255 -1.89 -10.15 17.98
CA VAL A 255 -1.89 -9.10 19.01
C VAL A 255 -2.65 -9.58 20.22
N THR A 256 -2.07 -9.42 21.41
CA THR A 256 -2.75 -9.69 22.69
C THR A 256 -2.37 -8.65 23.75
N LEU A 257 -3.29 -8.41 24.68
CA LEU A 257 -3.05 -7.61 25.88
C LEU A 257 -2.65 -8.48 27.10
N ASP A 258 -2.59 -9.81 26.95
CA ASP A 258 -2.11 -10.68 28.00
C ASP A 258 -0.63 -10.37 28.31
N LYS A 259 -0.32 -10.18 29.59
CA LYS A 259 1.03 -9.82 30.04
C LYS A 259 2.07 -10.92 29.80
N ASN A 260 1.62 -12.15 29.66
CA ASN A 260 2.46 -13.33 29.41
C ASN A 260 2.66 -13.57 27.90
N GLY A 261 2.06 -12.74 27.02
CA GLY A 261 2.07 -12.91 25.58
C GLY A 261 0.95 -13.81 25.05
N PRO A 262 0.97 -14.16 23.76
CA PRO A 262 -0.08 -14.96 23.16
C PRO A 262 -0.14 -16.38 23.73
N SER A 263 -1.35 -16.88 23.96
CA SER A 263 -1.64 -18.25 24.39
C SER A 263 -2.81 -18.81 23.60
N THR A 264 -2.73 -20.05 23.17
CA THR A 264 -3.84 -20.75 22.48
C THR A 264 -5.02 -21.06 23.38
N ASP A 265 -4.91 -20.81 24.71
CA ASP A 265 -6.04 -20.88 25.65
C ASP A 265 -6.92 -19.64 25.60
N GLN A 266 -6.40 -18.51 25.10
CA GLN A 266 -7.18 -17.31 24.82
C GLN A 266 -7.89 -17.48 23.48
N PRO A 267 -9.20 -17.20 23.37
CA PRO A 267 -9.90 -17.22 22.08
C PRO A 267 -9.22 -16.31 21.06
N ALA A 268 -9.23 -16.71 19.80
CA ALA A 268 -8.68 -15.92 18.70
C ALA A 268 -9.77 -15.39 17.76
N ILE A 269 -9.55 -14.21 17.19
CA ILE A 269 -10.33 -13.64 16.11
C ILE A 269 -9.42 -13.22 14.97
N ILE A 270 -9.65 -13.73 13.77
CA ILE A 270 -8.95 -13.29 12.58
C ILE A 270 -9.73 -12.18 11.89
N PHE A 271 -9.02 -11.18 11.39
CA PHE A 271 -9.58 -10.10 10.59
C PHE A 271 -9.29 -10.32 9.11
N MET A 272 -10.35 -10.36 8.30
CA MET A 272 -10.30 -10.38 6.85
C MET A 272 -10.48 -8.95 6.31
N GLN A 273 -9.46 -8.46 5.62
CA GLN A 273 -9.40 -7.09 5.14
C GLN A 273 -10.27 -6.91 3.89
N GLY A 274 -10.87 -5.73 3.77
CA GLY A 274 -11.57 -5.31 2.56
C GLY A 274 -10.64 -4.89 1.42
N GLY A 275 -11.20 -4.58 0.31
CA GLY A 275 -10.53 -4.20 -0.93
C GLY A 275 -11.25 -4.82 -2.11
N PRO A 276 -10.61 -5.73 -2.89
CA PRO A 276 -9.42 -6.57 -2.68
C PRO A 276 -8.08 -5.81 -2.71
N GLY A 277 -7.00 -6.46 -2.33
CA GLY A 277 -5.64 -5.92 -2.48
C GLY A 277 -5.16 -5.00 -1.34
N GLY A 278 -5.98 -4.74 -0.35
CA GLY A 278 -5.62 -3.99 0.84
C GLY A 278 -4.89 -4.86 1.88
N ARG A 279 -3.82 -4.32 2.50
CA ARG A 279 -3.16 -4.98 3.63
C ARG A 279 -4.01 -4.88 4.91
N ALA A 280 -3.84 -5.81 5.84
CA ALA A 280 -4.45 -5.74 7.15
C ALA A 280 -4.09 -4.45 7.92
N PRO A 281 -4.92 -3.99 8.87
CA PRO A 281 -4.65 -2.78 9.63
C PRO A 281 -3.29 -2.77 10.32
N ARG A 282 -2.70 -1.57 10.41
CA ARG A 282 -1.48 -1.29 11.18
C ARG A 282 -1.83 -0.33 12.31
N PRO A 283 -2.45 -0.84 13.40
CA PRO A 283 -2.99 0.03 14.42
C PRO A 283 -1.88 0.78 15.16
N GLY A 284 -2.03 2.09 15.28
CA GLY A 284 -1.21 2.92 16.16
C GLY A 284 -1.70 2.88 17.62
N ASP A 285 -2.87 2.31 17.88
CA ASP A 285 -3.49 2.16 19.18
C ASP A 285 -4.24 0.82 19.26
N PHE A 286 -4.17 0.15 20.40
CA PHE A 286 -4.84 -1.13 20.67
C PHE A 286 -5.99 -1.01 21.69
N LYS A 287 -6.43 0.22 22.00
CA LYS A 287 -7.45 0.49 23.01
C LYS A 287 -8.74 1.03 22.41
N SER A 288 -8.73 1.44 21.16
CA SER A 288 -9.86 2.03 20.47
C SER A 288 -10.34 1.20 19.28
N GLY A 289 -11.50 1.56 18.76
CA GLY A 289 -12.12 0.90 17.63
C GLY A 289 -12.46 -0.57 17.89
N TRP A 290 -12.73 -1.32 16.84
CA TRP A 290 -13.06 -2.74 16.94
C TRP A 290 -11.89 -3.60 17.47
N ILE A 291 -10.65 -3.23 17.18
CA ILE A 291 -9.46 -3.95 17.70
C ILE A 291 -9.41 -3.86 19.22
N GLY A 292 -9.58 -2.64 19.76
CA GLY A 292 -9.59 -2.46 21.21
C GLY A 292 -10.74 -3.20 21.89
N GLU A 293 -11.89 -3.31 21.23
CA GLU A 293 -13.02 -4.08 21.72
C GLU A 293 -12.74 -5.59 21.67
N ALA A 294 -12.25 -6.10 20.55
CA ALA A 294 -11.91 -7.52 20.39
C ALA A 294 -10.82 -7.97 21.37
N LEU A 295 -9.81 -7.15 21.62
CA LEU A 295 -8.71 -7.45 22.54
C LEU A 295 -9.12 -7.58 24.01
N LYS A 296 -10.35 -7.20 24.38
CA LYS A 296 -10.86 -7.45 25.74
C LYS A 296 -11.08 -8.94 26.01
N THR A 297 -11.37 -9.71 24.98
CA THR A 297 -11.76 -11.13 25.11
C THR A 297 -10.98 -12.08 24.20
N HIS A 298 -10.36 -11.56 23.14
CA HIS A 298 -9.66 -12.34 22.13
C HIS A 298 -8.23 -11.84 21.94
N ARG A 299 -7.36 -12.69 21.45
CA ARG A 299 -6.19 -12.26 20.70
C ARG A 299 -6.61 -12.03 19.25
N VAL A 300 -6.08 -10.97 18.65
CA VAL A 300 -6.47 -10.51 17.31
C VAL A 300 -5.41 -10.90 16.30
N ILE A 301 -5.82 -11.57 15.24
CA ILE A 301 -4.95 -11.97 14.13
C ILE A 301 -5.20 -11.03 12.95
N LEU A 302 -4.18 -10.29 12.55
CA LEU A 302 -4.18 -9.37 11.42
C LEU A 302 -3.36 -9.98 10.30
N MET A 303 -4.01 -10.77 9.44
CA MET A 303 -3.38 -11.43 8.30
C MET A 303 -3.30 -10.46 7.13
N ASP A 304 -2.12 -10.32 6.52
CA ASP A 304 -2.01 -9.77 5.18
C ASP A 304 -2.39 -10.88 4.21
N GLU A 305 -3.53 -10.77 3.54
CA GLU A 305 -3.96 -11.75 2.55
C GLU A 305 -2.90 -11.88 1.45
N ARG A 306 -2.84 -13.08 0.81
CA ARG A 306 -1.94 -13.29 -0.33
C ARG A 306 -2.06 -12.15 -1.34
N GLY A 307 -0.95 -11.65 -1.85
CA GLY A 307 -0.89 -10.51 -2.74
C GLY A 307 -0.75 -9.16 -2.06
N THR A 308 -0.84 -9.07 -0.72
CA THR A 308 -0.92 -7.80 0.00
C THR A 308 0.17 -7.65 1.06
N GLY A 309 0.44 -6.42 1.45
CA GLY A 309 1.22 -6.09 2.64
C GLY A 309 2.63 -6.68 2.66
N LEU A 310 2.91 -7.50 3.67
CA LEU A 310 4.16 -8.23 3.86
C LEU A 310 4.06 -9.72 3.46
N SER A 311 2.89 -10.18 3.04
CA SER A 311 2.77 -11.43 2.29
C SER A 311 3.37 -11.27 0.90
N THR A 312 3.61 -12.37 0.17
CA THR A 312 4.07 -12.30 -1.22
C THR A 312 3.22 -11.30 -1.99
N ARG A 313 3.83 -10.16 -2.34
CA ARG A 313 3.14 -9.01 -2.90
C ARG A 313 2.78 -9.27 -4.36
N LEU A 314 1.63 -8.74 -4.77
CA LEU A 314 1.17 -8.77 -6.15
C LEU A 314 1.13 -7.33 -6.69
N ASP A 315 2.08 -7.00 -7.56
CA ASP A 315 2.19 -5.70 -8.24
C ASP A 315 2.89 -5.86 -9.59
N ALA A 316 3.04 -4.75 -10.33
CA ALA A 316 3.68 -4.78 -11.64
C ALA A 316 5.13 -5.27 -11.59
N LEU A 317 5.86 -4.99 -10.51
CA LEU A 317 7.26 -5.42 -10.35
C LEU A 317 7.34 -6.94 -10.17
N THR A 318 6.56 -7.50 -9.25
CA THR A 318 6.56 -8.95 -8.99
C THR A 318 6.01 -9.74 -10.18
N LEU A 319 5.05 -9.18 -10.92
CA LEU A 319 4.52 -9.80 -12.14
C LEU A 319 5.45 -9.71 -13.35
N SER A 320 6.49 -8.88 -13.30
CA SER A 320 7.49 -8.78 -14.37
C SER A 320 8.38 -10.03 -14.49
N GLU A 321 8.36 -10.94 -13.51
CA GLU A 321 9.02 -12.26 -13.61
C GLU A 321 8.39 -13.14 -14.72
N PHE A 322 7.11 -12.91 -15.04
CA PHE A 322 6.40 -13.68 -16.05
C PHE A 322 6.55 -13.03 -17.44
N THR A 323 6.99 -13.82 -18.41
CA THR A 323 7.23 -13.34 -19.77
C THR A 323 5.97 -13.25 -20.62
N THR A 324 4.89 -13.93 -20.22
CA THR A 324 3.62 -13.91 -20.96
C THR A 324 2.44 -13.51 -20.06
N VAL A 325 1.47 -12.82 -20.63
CA VAL A 325 0.21 -12.48 -19.94
C VAL A 325 -0.54 -13.75 -19.47
N LYS A 326 -0.44 -14.84 -20.23
CA LYS A 326 -1.04 -16.13 -19.87
C LYS A 326 -0.46 -16.66 -18.56
N ASP A 327 0.85 -16.56 -18.36
CA ASP A 327 1.50 -17.01 -17.13
C ASP A 327 1.14 -16.09 -15.97
N GLN A 328 1.04 -14.78 -16.20
CA GLN A 328 0.52 -13.84 -15.21
C GLN A 328 -0.91 -14.20 -14.78
N VAL A 329 -1.82 -14.49 -15.72
CA VAL A 329 -3.18 -14.93 -15.41
C VAL A 329 -3.18 -16.24 -14.62
N ASN A 330 -2.36 -17.24 -15.03
CA ASN A 330 -2.24 -18.52 -14.32
C ASN A 330 -1.74 -18.34 -12.89
N TYR A 331 -0.91 -17.34 -12.64
CA TYR A 331 -0.45 -16.99 -11.30
C TYR A 331 -1.54 -16.25 -10.52
N VAL A 332 -2.08 -15.17 -11.08
CA VAL A 332 -3.01 -14.26 -10.39
C VAL A 332 -4.36 -14.93 -10.07
N LYS A 333 -4.82 -15.91 -10.86
CA LYS A 333 -6.09 -16.62 -10.60
C LYS A 333 -6.15 -17.30 -9.22
N HIS A 334 -4.99 -17.54 -8.59
CA HIS A 334 -4.92 -18.14 -7.25
C HIS A 334 -5.03 -17.11 -6.10
N PHE A 335 -5.18 -15.81 -6.40
CA PHE A 335 -5.28 -14.74 -5.40
C PHE A 335 -6.76 -14.35 -5.15
N ARG A 336 -7.61 -15.35 -4.90
CA ARG A 336 -9.04 -15.18 -4.63
C ARG A 336 -9.43 -15.67 -3.25
N ALA A 337 -10.68 -15.39 -2.85
CA ALA A 337 -11.21 -15.63 -1.52
C ALA A 337 -11.04 -17.07 -1.02
N ASP A 338 -11.24 -18.06 -1.88
CA ASP A 338 -11.11 -19.48 -1.52
C ASP A 338 -9.70 -19.87 -1.08
N ASN A 339 -8.67 -19.35 -1.75
CA ASN A 339 -7.28 -19.58 -1.36
C ASN A 339 -6.86 -18.75 -0.14
N MET A 340 -7.44 -17.54 0.03
CA MET A 340 -7.26 -16.75 1.27
C MET A 340 -7.82 -17.49 2.48
N VAL A 341 -8.93 -18.21 2.33
CA VAL A 341 -9.48 -19.11 3.37
C VAL A 341 -8.52 -20.23 3.68
N ARG A 342 -7.97 -20.90 2.66
CA ARG A 342 -6.99 -21.99 2.87
C ARG A 342 -5.72 -21.50 3.54
N ASP A 343 -5.27 -20.27 3.24
CA ASP A 343 -4.17 -19.62 3.94
C ASP A 343 -4.49 -19.40 5.42
N ALA A 344 -5.69 -18.90 5.71
CA ALA A 344 -6.16 -18.71 7.07
C ALA A 344 -6.22 -20.03 7.85
N GLU A 345 -6.66 -21.12 7.21
CA GLU A 345 -6.65 -22.46 7.81
C GLU A 345 -5.23 -23.00 8.09
N ARG A 346 -4.27 -22.74 7.19
CA ARG A 346 -2.86 -23.05 7.45
C ARG A 346 -2.31 -22.25 8.62
N LEU A 347 -2.63 -20.95 8.66
CA LEU A 347 -2.24 -20.10 9.78
C LEU A 347 -2.90 -20.56 11.09
N ARG A 348 -4.20 -20.91 11.08
CA ARG A 348 -4.94 -21.42 12.23
C ARG A 348 -4.32 -22.69 12.80
N ALA A 349 -3.96 -23.63 11.94
CA ALA A 349 -3.28 -24.85 12.35
C ALA A 349 -1.95 -24.56 13.05
N GLU A 350 -1.18 -23.59 12.55
CA GLU A 350 0.17 -23.27 13.05
C GLU A 350 0.17 -22.47 14.36
N ILE A 351 -0.73 -21.46 14.49
CA ILE A 351 -0.68 -20.54 15.62
C ILE A 351 -1.83 -20.70 16.63
N ASN A 352 -2.83 -21.53 16.33
CA ASN A 352 -4.01 -21.76 17.17
C ASN A 352 -4.23 -23.23 17.53
N ASP A 353 -3.21 -24.08 17.38
CA ASP A 353 -3.29 -25.53 17.64
C ASP A 353 -4.49 -26.22 16.95
N GLY A 354 -4.91 -25.72 15.78
CA GLY A 354 -6.08 -26.19 15.07
C GLY A 354 -7.44 -25.90 15.76
N LYS A 355 -7.46 -25.19 16.91
CA LYS A 355 -8.69 -24.76 17.58
C LYS A 355 -9.49 -23.80 16.69
N LYS A 356 -10.80 -23.83 16.81
CA LYS A 356 -11.68 -22.86 16.12
C LYS A 356 -11.36 -21.42 16.54
N TRP A 357 -11.52 -20.50 15.63
CA TRP A 357 -11.46 -19.06 15.91
C TRP A 357 -12.67 -18.32 15.38
N ALA A 358 -12.91 -17.09 15.84
CA ALA A 358 -13.87 -16.20 15.21
C ALA A 358 -13.24 -15.52 13.98
N SER A 359 -14.07 -15.08 13.04
CA SER A 359 -13.62 -14.26 11.90
C SER A 359 -14.47 -12.99 11.79
N LEU A 360 -13.82 -11.85 11.58
CA LEU A 360 -14.45 -10.55 11.29
C LEU A 360 -14.02 -10.09 9.92
N GLY A 361 -14.97 -9.91 9.00
CA GLY A 361 -14.72 -9.44 7.64
C GLY A 361 -15.37 -8.10 7.36
N GLN A 362 -14.62 -7.16 6.77
CA GLN A 362 -15.12 -5.88 6.30
C GLN A 362 -15.08 -5.82 4.78
N SER A 363 -16.20 -5.43 4.12
CA SER A 363 -16.27 -5.32 2.66
C SER A 363 -15.87 -6.64 1.99
N TYR A 364 -14.88 -6.66 1.09
CA TYR A 364 -14.35 -7.90 0.51
C TYR A 364 -13.91 -8.94 1.55
N GLY A 365 -13.48 -8.53 2.74
CA GLY A 365 -13.23 -9.44 3.85
C GLY A 365 -14.46 -10.24 4.28
N GLY A 366 -15.65 -9.69 4.11
CA GLY A 366 -16.91 -10.41 4.27
C GLY A 366 -17.17 -11.39 3.12
N PHE A 367 -16.73 -11.09 1.90
CA PHE A 367 -16.73 -12.04 0.78
C PHE A 367 -15.82 -13.23 1.09
N ILE A 368 -14.63 -12.98 1.67
CA ILE A 368 -13.73 -14.03 2.17
C ILE A 368 -14.45 -14.85 3.25
N ASN A 369 -15.16 -14.22 4.18
CA ASN A 369 -15.93 -14.92 5.21
C ASN A 369 -17.04 -15.79 4.64
N THR A 370 -17.73 -15.34 3.58
CA THR A 370 -18.74 -16.15 2.87
C THR A 370 -18.10 -17.36 2.18
N SER A 371 -16.88 -17.17 1.64
CA SER A 371 -16.08 -18.27 1.13
C SER A 371 -15.62 -19.20 2.25
N TYR A 372 -15.28 -18.67 3.44
CA TYR A 372 -14.90 -19.47 4.61
C TYR A 372 -16.02 -20.39 5.06
N LEU A 373 -17.26 -19.87 5.13
CA LEU A 373 -18.44 -20.68 5.40
C LEU A 373 -18.70 -21.77 4.33
N SER A 374 -18.22 -21.54 3.10
CA SER A 374 -18.35 -22.48 1.98
C SER A 374 -17.25 -23.54 1.94
N VAL A 375 -16.03 -23.23 2.38
CA VAL A 375 -14.82 -24.03 2.15
C VAL A 375 -14.36 -24.77 3.42
N ALA A 376 -14.42 -24.11 4.59
CA ALA A 376 -13.88 -24.63 5.85
C ALA A 376 -14.68 -24.14 7.09
N PRO A 377 -16.02 -24.30 7.15
CA PRO A 377 -16.82 -23.81 8.27
C PRO A 377 -16.42 -24.44 9.61
N GLU A 378 -15.82 -25.62 9.60
CA GLU A 378 -15.34 -26.33 10.79
C GLU A 378 -14.22 -25.56 11.54
N GLY A 379 -13.49 -24.67 10.87
CA GLY A 379 -12.47 -23.81 11.48
C GLY A 379 -13.04 -22.63 12.27
N LEU A 380 -14.34 -22.35 12.13
CA LEU A 380 -14.97 -21.16 12.68
C LEU A 380 -15.77 -21.46 13.97
N SER A 381 -15.61 -20.61 14.98
CA SER A 381 -16.46 -20.57 16.17
C SER A 381 -17.61 -19.56 16.04
N ALA A 382 -17.37 -18.46 15.31
CA ALA A 382 -18.34 -17.43 14.95
C ALA A 382 -17.85 -16.65 13.74
N VAL A 383 -18.77 -16.00 13.00
CA VAL A 383 -18.42 -15.14 11.89
C VAL A 383 -19.16 -13.81 11.94
N TYR A 384 -18.41 -12.72 11.71
CA TYR A 384 -18.94 -11.36 11.74
C TYR A 384 -18.70 -10.67 10.39
N PHE A 385 -19.71 -9.94 9.91
CA PHE A 385 -19.67 -9.20 8.65
C PHE A 385 -19.97 -7.73 8.88
N THR A 386 -19.26 -6.88 8.16
CA THR A 386 -19.54 -5.44 8.14
C THR A 386 -19.51 -4.92 6.70
N GLY A 387 -20.70 -4.64 6.12
CA GLY A 387 -20.86 -4.23 4.73
C GLY A 387 -20.23 -5.19 3.73
N GLY A 388 -20.32 -6.51 3.96
CA GLY A 388 -19.54 -7.50 3.21
C GLY A 388 -20.25 -8.83 2.91
N LEU A 389 -21.58 -8.87 2.87
CA LEU A 389 -22.31 -10.06 2.40
C LEU A 389 -22.52 -9.98 0.89
N PRO A 390 -21.84 -10.80 0.07
CA PRO A 390 -21.89 -10.70 -1.39
C PRO A 390 -23.25 -11.15 -1.96
N GLY A 391 -23.62 -10.60 -3.11
CA GLY A 391 -24.67 -11.18 -3.94
C GLY A 391 -24.19 -12.46 -4.63
N LEU A 392 -24.98 -13.52 -4.60
CA LEU A 392 -24.69 -14.80 -5.25
C LEU A 392 -25.31 -14.88 -6.65
N ILE A 393 -25.26 -13.81 -7.40
CA ILE A 393 -25.86 -13.61 -8.72
C ILE A 393 -24.82 -13.13 -9.74
N SER A 394 -25.22 -12.95 -11.01
CA SER A 394 -24.28 -12.52 -12.06
C SER A 394 -23.69 -11.15 -11.78
N VAL A 395 -22.48 -10.92 -12.25
CA VAL A 395 -21.77 -9.64 -12.10
C VAL A 395 -22.57 -8.49 -12.71
N ASP A 396 -23.22 -8.70 -13.84
CA ASP A 396 -24.05 -7.68 -14.51
C ASP A 396 -25.20 -7.22 -13.60
N GLU A 397 -25.86 -8.17 -12.94
CA GLU A 397 -26.96 -7.83 -12.05
C GLU A 397 -26.51 -7.17 -10.75
N ILE A 398 -25.31 -7.50 -10.27
CA ILE A 398 -24.67 -6.78 -9.15
C ILE A 398 -24.41 -5.32 -9.56
N TYR A 399 -23.76 -5.08 -10.71
CA TYR A 399 -23.47 -3.72 -11.15
C TYR A 399 -24.71 -2.90 -11.50
N ARG A 400 -25.79 -3.49 -12.02
CA ARG A 400 -27.06 -2.75 -12.17
C ARG A 400 -27.57 -2.23 -10.83
N ARG A 401 -27.41 -2.99 -9.74
CA ARG A 401 -27.79 -2.53 -8.40
C ARG A 401 -26.85 -1.47 -7.85
N THR A 402 -25.54 -1.66 -8.01
CA THR A 402 -24.57 -0.65 -7.54
C THR A 402 -24.71 0.66 -8.30
N TYR A 403 -24.99 0.66 -9.60
CA TYR A 403 -25.31 1.88 -10.35
C TYR A 403 -26.54 2.59 -9.80
N ARG A 404 -27.61 1.88 -9.48
CA ARG A 404 -28.82 2.48 -8.88
C ARG A 404 -28.55 3.03 -7.49
N ALA A 405 -27.83 2.30 -6.66
CA ALA A 405 -27.45 2.75 -5.33
C ALA A 405 -26.53 3.99 -5.40
N THR A 406 -25.56 3.99 -6.32
CA THR A 406 -24.68 5.13 -6.55
C THR A 406 -25.45 6.35 -7.06
N ALA A 407 -26.47 6.17 -7.94
CA ALA A 407 -27.33 7.27 -8.37
C ALA A 407 -28.07 7.89 -7.18
N ALA A 408 -28.68 7.06 -6.33
CA ALA A 408 -29.39 7.52 -5.14
C ALA A 408 -28.45 8.32 -4.21
N ARG A 409 -27.19 7.88 -4.03
CA ARG A 409 -26.19 8.61 -3.24
C ARG A 409 -25.82 9.95 -3.88
N ASN A 410 -25.67 10.03 -5.22
CA ASN A 410 -25.46 11.28 -5.93
C ASN A 410 -26.63 12.26 -5.71
N GLU A 411 -27.88 11.77 -5.81
CA GLU A 411 -29.06 12.60 -5.60
C GLU A 411 -29.10 13.20 -4.19
N VAL A 412 -28.86 12.39 -3.16
CA VAL A 412 -28.78 12.86 -1.77
C VAL A 412 -27.62 13.87 -1.59
N TYR A 413 -26.47 13.62 -2.21
CA TYR A 413 -25.34 14.53 -2.17
C TYR A 413 -25.68 15.89 -2.79
N PHE A 414 -26.23 15.93 -3.99
CA PHE A 414 -26.60 17.17 -4.68
C PHE A 414 -27.84 17.86 -4.07
N GLN A 415 -28.72 17.15 -3.37
CA GLN A 415 -29.74 17.79 -2.54
C GLN A 415 -29.12 18.53 -1.34
N ARG A 416 -28.05 17.99 -0.75
CA ARG A 416 -27.35 18.63 0.37
C ARG A 416 -26.45 19.78 -0.09
N TYR A 417 -25.79 19.63 -1.24
CA TYR A 417 -24.83 20.57 -1.81
C TYR A 417 -25.20 20.91 -3.26
N GLU A 418 -26.29 21.63 -3.44
CA GLU A 418 -26.87 21.93 -4.76
C GLU A 418 -25.89 22.61 -5.71
N ALA A 419 -25.06 23.54 -5.20
CA ALA A 419 -24.07 24.26 -5.99
C ALA A 419 -22.99 23.36 -6.60
N ASP A 420 -22.69 22.23 -5.96
CA ASP A 420 -21.62 21.31 -6.40
C ASP A 420 -22.00 20.60 -7.69
N GLN A 421 -23.28 20.41 -7.97
CA GLN A 421 -23.74 19.86 -9.25
C GLN A 421 -23.33 20.75 -10.42
N GLN A 422 -23.48 22.07 -10.27
CA GLN A 422 -23.06 23.03 -11.30
C GLN A 422 -21.53 23.10 -11.39
N THR A 423 -20.85 23.10 -10.24
CA THR A 423 -19.38 23.09 -10.20
C THR A 423 -18.81 21.85 -10.89
N LEU A 424 -19.37 20.66 -10.62
CA LEU A 424 -19.01 19.42 -11.30
C LEU A 424 -19.17 19.55 -12.82
N LYS A 425 -20.34 20.03 -13.30
CA LYS A 425 -20.57 20.22 -14.74
C LYS A 425 -19.58 21.19 -15.37
N ASP A 426 -19.24 22.28 -14.67
CA ASP A 426 -18.27 23.26 -15.13
C ASP A 426 -16.85 22.66 -15.24
N VAL A 427 -16.44 21.86 -14.25
CA VAL A 427 -15.14 21.16 -14.26
C VAL A 427 -15.10 20.14 -15.39
N LEU A 428 -16.12 19.31 -15.55
CA LEU A 428 -16.19 18.31 -16.61
C LEU A 428 -16.19 18.94 -18.00
N THR A 429 -16.93 20.04 -18.20
CA THR A 429 -16.92 20.81 -19.46
C THR A 429 -15.54 21.40 -19.76
N HIS A 430 -14.85 21.89 -18.71
CA HIS A 430 -13.49 22.39 -18.86
C HIS A 430 -12.54 21.27 -19.28
N LEU A 431 -12.57 20.12 -18.62
CA LEU A 431 -11.73 18.96 -18.94
C LEU A 431 -12.00 18.37 -20.34
N ASP A 432 -13.20 18.53 -20.87
CA ASP A 432 -13.55 18.07 -22.22
C ASP A 432 -12.90 18.92 -23.31
N THR A 433 -12.61 20.19 -23.01
CA THR A 433 -12.09 21.18 -23.95
C THR A 433 -10.67 21.65 -23.66
N HIS A 434 -10.13 21.39 -22.50
CA HIS A 434 -8.79 21.78 -22.07
C HIS A 434 -8.03 20.59 -21.51
N GLU A 435 -6.74 20.60 -21.73
CA GLU A 435 -5.85 19.60 -21.15
C GLU A 435 -5.35 20.08 -19.80
N GLU A 436 -5.70 19.32 -18.76
CA GLU A 436 -5.19 19.50 -17.40
C GLU A 436 -4.40 18.27 -16.99
N ILE A 437 -3.18 18.49 -16.46
CA ILE A 437 -2.25 17.44 -16.11
C ILE A 437 -2.18 17.33 -14.59
N LEU A 438 -2.35 16.12 -14.08
CA LEU A 438 -2.17 15.82 -12.66
C LEU A 438 -0.69 15.91 -12.26
N PRO A 439 -0.35 16.15 -10.99
CA PRO A 439 1.04 16.19 -10.52
C PRO A 439 1.82 14.90 -10.81
N THR A 440 1.13 13.78 -10.98
CA THR A 440 1.68 12.46 -11.36
C THR A 440 2.03 12.34 -12.85
N GLY A 441 1.68 13.34 -13.66
CA GLY A 441 2.08 13.50 -15.05
C GLY A 441 1.06 13.07 -16.09
N GLU A 442 -0.02 12.40 -15.71
CA GLU A 442 -1.09 12.00 -16.62
C GLU A 442 -2.17 13.08 -16.79
N ARG A 443 -2.87 13.00 -17.91
CA ARG A 443 -4.02 13.87 -18.19
C ARG A 443 -5.21 13.48 -17.32
N LEU A 444 -5.87 14.46 -16.70
CA LEU A 444 -7.15 14.26 -16.04
C LEU A 444 -8.28 14.32 -17.08
N THR A 445 -9.01 13.22 -17.25
CA THR A 445 -10.18 13.15 -18.13
C THR A 445 -11.49 13.36 -17.36
N PRO A 446 -12.59 13.78 -18.02
CA PRO A 446 -13.90 13.88 -17.38
C PRO A 446 -14.35 12.55 -16.75
N ARG A 447 -14.13 11.42 -17.40
CA ARG A 447 -14.53 10.10 -16.87
C ARG A 447 -13.72 9.75 -15.63
N ARG A 448 -12.40 10.02 -15.65
CA ARG A 448 -11.52 9.77 -14.51
C ARG A 448 -11.92 10.63 -13.30
N LEU A 449 -12.23 11.93 -13.50
CA LEU A 449 -12.70 12.79 -12.43
C LEU A 449 -13.96 12.26 -11.75
N ARG A 450 -14.91 11.71 -12.52
CA ARG A 450 -16.17 11.19 -11.97
C ARG A 450 -15.96 10.03 -11.01
N MET A 451 -14.82 9.34 -11.04
CA MET A 451 -14.46 8.27 -10.09
C MET A 451 -14.23 8.78 -8.66
N LEU A 452 -14.17 10.10 -8.43
CA LEU A 452 -14.23 10.68 -7.08
C LEU A 452 -15.49 10.24 -6.32
N GLY A 453 -16.51 9.79 -7.03
CA GLY A 453 -17.75 9.31 -6.42
C GLY A 453 -17.60 8.06 -5.54
N LEU A 454 -16.45 7.37 -5.56
CA LEU A 454 -16.11 6.38 -4.54
C LEU A 454 -16.26 6.96 -3.12
N MET A 455 -16.01 8.26 -2.93
CA MET A 455 -16.15 8.94 -1.64
C MET A 455 -17.60 8.98 -1.14
N LEU A 456 -18.62 8.93 -2.04
CA LEU A 456 -20.04 8.97 -1.68
C LEU A 456 -20.47 7.81 -0.77
N GLY A 457 -19.73 6.71 -0.77
CA GLY A 457 -20.00 5.52 0.04
C GLY A 457 -19.41 5.55 1.44
N THR A 458 -18.79 6.66 1.87
CA THR A 458 -18.20 6.79 3.21
C THR A 458 -18.97 7.80 4.07
N THR A 459 -18.86 7.65 5.38
CA THR A 459 -19.60 8.47 6.38
C THR A 459 -19.30 9.96 6.24
N THR A 460 -18.05 10.33 5.93
CA THR A 460 -17.61 11.73 5.78
C THR A 460 -17.47 12.17 4.32
N GLY A 461 -17.78 11.30 3.37
CA GLY A 461 -17.46 11.50 1.97
C GLY A 461 -18.20 12.67 1.32
N PHE A 462 -19.42 12.94 1.74
CA PHE A 462 -20.18 14.09 1.22
C PHE A 462 -19.51 15.43 1.54
N ASP A 463 -19.10 15.60 2.79
CA ASP A 463 -18.44 16.83 3.23
C ASP A 463 -17.06 16.98 2.58
N GLN A 464 -16.32 15.85 2.45
CA GLN A 464 -15.03 15.83 1.77
C GLN A 464 -15.17 16.19 0.28
N LEU A 465 -16.14 15.63 -0.43
CA LEU A 465 -16.41 15.96 -1.84
C LEU A 465 -16.80 17.43 -2.00
N HIS A 466 -17.62 17.96 -1.10
CA HIS A 466 -17.97 19.38 -1.11
C HIS A 466 -16.72 20.26 -1.05
N TYR A 467 -15.79 19.98 -0.13
CA TYR A 467 -14.53 20.72 -0.04
C TYR A 467 -13.60 20.49 -1.24
N PHE A 468 -13.69 19.35 -1.94
CA PHE A 468 -13.00 19.17 -3.23
C PHE A 468 -13.50 20.18 -4.28
N PHE A 469 -14.80 20.46 -4.32
CA PHE A 469 -15.41 21.37 -5.29
C PHE A 469 -15.39 22.83 -4.85
N GLU A 470 -14.84 23.16 -3.68
CA GLU A 470 -14.70 24.53 -3.21
C GLU A 470 -13.61 25.27 -4.01
N GLY A 471 -14.05 26.06 -5.01
CA GLY A 471 -13.17 26.92 -5.79
C GLY A 471 -12.12 26.20 -6.66
N PRO A 472 -12.49 25.24 -7.51
CA PRO A 472 -11.54 24.45 -8.30
C PRO A 472 -10.78 25.27 -9.37
N PHE A 473 -11.26 26.48 -9.71
CA PHE A 473 -10.72 27.28 -10.80
C PHE A 473 -9.88 28.47 -10.33
N VAL A 474 -8.93 28.83 -11.19
CA VAL A 474 -8.08 30.03 -11.06
C VAL A 474 -7.96 30.71 -12.43
N SER A 475 -7.76 32.02 -12.47
CA SER A 475 -7.44 32.73 -13.72
C SER A 475 -5.93 32.93 -13.82
N VAL A 476 -5.34 32.39 -14.88
CA VAL A 476 -3.91 32.53 -15.19
C VAL A 476 -3.76 33.23 -16.52
N ARG A 477 -3.24 34.45 -16.53
CA ARG A 477 -3.09 35.29 -17.72
C ARG A 477 -4.39 35.47 -18.53
N GLY A 478 -5.53 35.52 -17.82
CA GLY A 478 -6.86 35.63 -18.42
C GLY A 478 -7.50 34.35 -18.89
N GLU A 479 -6.82 33.23 -18.79
CA GLU A 479 -7.34 31.88 -19.07
C GLU A 479 -7.86 31.22 -17.78
N LYS A 480 -9.02 30.57 -17.86
CA LYS A 480 -9.60 29.77 -16.78
C LYS A 480 -8.89 28.42 -16.74
N ARG A 481 -8.24 28.08 -15.62
CA ARG A 481 -7.53 26.81 -15.41
C ARG A 481 -7.99 26.17 -14.10
N LEU A 482 -7.84 24.85 -13.98
CA LEU A 482 -7.94 24.18 -12.67
C LEU A 482 -6.73 24.56 -11.82
N ASN A 483 -6.97 24.86 -10.53
CA ASN A 483 -5.88 25.23 -9.64
C ASN A 483 -5.06 23.99 -9.23
N THR A 484 -3.80 24.20 -8.86
CA THR A 484 -2.86 23.12 -8.54
C THR A 484 -3.26 22.32 -7.32
N GLN A 485 -3.89 22.95 -6.32
CA GLN A 485 -4.38 22.28 -5.12
C GLN A 485 -5.50 21.29 -5.47
N PHE A 486 -6.46 21.70 -6.29
CA PHE A 486 -7.51 20.81 -6.78
C PHE A 486 -6.93 19.62 -7.54
N LEU A 487 -6.01 19.87 -8.47
CA LEU A 487 -5.36 18.80 -9.26
C LEU A 487 -4.56 17.82 -8.36
N ASP A 488 -3.87 18.32 -7.34
CA ASP A 488 -3.13 17.48 -6.38
C ASP A 488 -4.08 16.61 -5.54
N MET A 489 -5.14 17.22 -4.98
CA MET A 489 -6.15 16.46 -4.22
C MET A 489 -6.80 15.37 -5.08
N VAL A 490 -7.20 15.70 -6.31
CA VAL A 490 -7.81 14.75 -7.25
C VAL A 490 -6.82 13.63 -7.60
N GLY A 491 -5.58 13.96 -7.93
CA GLY A 491 -4.54 12.98 -8.27
C GLY A 491 -4.30 11.97 -7.14
N ARG A 492 -4.16 12.44 -5.92
CA ARG A 492 -4.01 11.58 -4.73
C ARG A 492 -5.21 10.68 -4.49
N GLN A 493 -6.42 11.21 -4.69
CA GLN A 493 -7.66 10.46 -4.43
C GLN A 493 -7.92 9.38 -5.48
N LEU A 494 -7.51 9.62 -6.74
CA LEU A 494 -7.76 8.71 -7.86
C LEU A 494 -6.62 7.74 -8.12
N SER A 495 -5.40 8.01 -7.62
CA SER A 495 -4.24 7.15 -7.85
C SER A 495 -4.42 5.78 -7.20
N GLN A 496 -4.09 4.73 -7.96
CA GLN A 496 -4.05 3.35 -7.47
C GLN A 496 -2.62 2.92 -7.05
N GLY A 497 -1.70 3.86 -6.88
CA GLY A 497 -0.29 3.58 -6.57
C GLY A 497 -0.06 2.78 -5.28
N ASP A 498 -0.87 3.00 -4.26
CA ASP A 498 -0.78 2.28 -2.98
C ASP A 498 -1.29 0.84 -3.06
N SER A 499 -2.28 0.58 -3.93
CA SER A 499 -2.95 -0.72 -4.07
C SER A 499 -3.36 -0.99 -5.52
N PRO A 500 -2.41 -1.17 -6.47
CA PRO A 500 -2.74 -1.37 -7.88
C PRO A 500 -3.58 -2.62 -8.13
N MET A 501 -3.47 -3.61 -7.25
CA MET A 501 -4.26 -4.85 -7.33
C MET A 501 -5.71 -4.67 -6.89
N TYR A 502 -6.05 -3.58 -6.20
CA TYR A 502 -7.45 -3.23 -5.96
C TYR A 502 -8.22 -3.14 -7.28
N ALA A 503 -7.70 -2.38 -8.24
CA ALA A 503 -8.31 -2.26 -9.56
C ALA A 503 -8.25 -3.59 -10.34
N ALA A 504 -7.09 -4.25 -10.39
CA ALA A 504 -6.88 -5.43 -11.21
C ALA A 504 -7.69 -6.66 -10.75
N LEU A 505 -7.91 -6.81 -9.45
CA LEU A 505 -8.69 -7.93 -8.91
C LEU A 505 -10.16 -7.60 -8.69
N HIS A 506 -10.55 -6.32 -8.69
CA HIS A 506 -11.89 -5.92 -8.26
C HIS A 506 -13.01 -6.60 -9.05
N GLU A 507 -12.94 -6.62 -10.36
CA GLU A 507 -13.97 -7.28 -11.18
C GLU A 507 -13.94 -8.80 -11.00
N THR A 508 -12.77 -9.38 -10.72
CA THR A 508 -12.60 -10.84 -10.57
C THR A 508 -13.23 -11.41 -9.30
N ILE A 509 -13.51 -10.56 -8.28
CA ILE A 509 -14.16 -11.03 -7.04
C ILE A 509 -15.58 -11.55 -7.30
N TYR A 510 -16.21 -11.10 -8.37
CA TYR A 510 -17.56 -11.52 -8.79
C TYR A 510 -17.54 -12.64 -9.84
N ALA A 511 -16.37 -12.92 -10.44
CA ALA A 511 -16.25 -13.86 -11.57
C ALA A 511 -16.46 -15.31 -11.14
N GLY A 512 -17.37 -16.04 -11.81
CA GLY A 512 -17.62 -17.45 -11.54
C GLY A 512 -17.92 -17.75 -10.07
N ALA A 513 -18.57 -16.83 -9.35
CA ALA A 513 -18.67 -16.85 -7.89
C ALA A 513 -19.34 -18.12 -7.32
N THR A 514 -20.29 -18.70 -8.04
CA THR A 514 -20.98 -19.93 -7.68
C THR A 514 -20.87 -20.96 -8.80
N PRO A 515 -21.15 -22.26 -8.57
CA PRO A 515 -21.18 -23.28 -9.63
C PRO A 515 -22.09 -22.94 -10.81
N ALA A 516 -23.21 -22.26 -10.56
CA ALA A 516 -24.15 -21.83 -11.61
C ALA A 516 -23.59 -20.71 -12.49
N LEU A 517 -22.60 -19.97 -12.03
CA LEU A 517 -21.97 -18.85 -12.74
C LEU A 517 -20.60 -19.23 -13.34
N ARG A 518 -20.20 -20.49 -13.25
CA ARG A 518 -18.94 -21.00 -13.82
C ARG A 518 -18.92 -20.81 -15.34
N GLY A 519 -17.75 -20.51 -15.88
CA GLY A 519 -17.56 -20.35 -17.33
C GLY A 519 -17.96 -18.98 -17.88
N GLN A 520 -18.37 -18.04 -17.04
CA GLN A 520 -18.73 -16.68 -17.44
C GLN A 520 -17.55 -15.74 -17.24
N ALA A 521 -17.18 -15.01 -18.31
CA ALA A 521 -16.26 -13.90 -18.22
C ALA A 521 -16.99 -12.63 -17.78
N THR A 522 -16.32 -11.76 -17.06
CA THR A 522 -16.89 -10.47 -16.65
C THR A 522 -16.88 -9.46 -17.77
N ASN A 523 -15.84 -9.48 -18.62
CA ASN A 523 -15.67 -8.61 -19.79
C ASN A 523 -15.98 -7.14 -19.50
N TRP A 524 -15.46 -6.62 -18.37
CA TRP A 524 -15.70 -5.25 -17.96
C TRP A 524 -17.17 -4.93 -17.78
N ALA A 525 -17.84 -5.65 -16.89
CA ALA A 525 -19.28 -5.56 -16.71
C ALA A 525 -19.75 -4.12 -16.43
N ALA A 526 -19.02 -3.36 -15.62
CA ALA A 526 -19.32 -1.97 -15.35
C ALA A 526 -19.29 -1.10 -16.63
N GLU A 527 -18.33 -1.31 -17.53
CA GLU A 527 -18.24 -0.59 -18.82
C GLU A 527 -19.35 -0.99 -19.77
N ARG A 528 -19.59 -2.31 -19.94
CA ARG A 528 -20.61 -2.83 -20.87
C ARG A 528 -22.02 -2.35 -20.53
N LEU A 529 -22.31 -2.24 -19.25
CA LEU A 529 -23.63 -1.78 -18.79
C LEU A 529 -23.88 -0.31 -19.08
N LEU A 530 -22.88 0.49 -19.41
CA LEU A 530 -23.09 1.86 -19.87
C LEU A 530 -23.86 1.92 -21.21
N ASP A 531 -23.91 0.83 -21.97
CA ASP A 531 -24.77 0.71 -23.15
C ASP A 531 -26.27 0.65 -22.77
N GLU A 532 -26.59 0.35 -21.51
CA GLU A 532 -27.96 0.31 -20.97
C GLU A 532 -28.39 1.65 -20.32
N VAL A 533 -27.60 2.71 -20.46
CA VAL A 533 -27.97 4.04 -19.94
C VAL A 533 -29.30 4.51 -20.53
N GLY A 534 -30.22 4.91 -19.65
CA GLY A 534 -31.60 5.24 -20.00
C GLY A 534 -32.55 4.04 -20.08
N ALA A 535 -32.08 2.80 -20.14
CA ALA A 535 -32.87 1.59 -20.16
C ALA A 535 -32.87 0.78 -18.85
N GLY A 536 -31.71 0.71 -18.20
CA GLY A 536 -31.50 -0.01 -16.93
C GLY A 536 -30.55 0.69 -15.98
N ILE A 537 -29.67 1.49 -16.55
CA ILE A 537 -28.71 2.34 -15.85
C ILE A 537 -29.20 3.79 -15.88
N PRO A 538 -29.15 4.54 -14.76
CA PRO A 538 -29.59 5.94 -14.71
C PRO A 538 -28.83 6.84 -15.69
N GLU A 539 -29.55 7.79 -16.34
CA GLU A 539 -29.01 8.68 -17.39
C GLU A 539 -27.80 9.50 -16.95
N GLY A 540 -27.71 9.86 -15.66
CA GLY A 540 -26.58 10.59 -15.11
C GLY A 540 -25.21 9.92 -15.28
N PHE A 541 -25.18 8.62 -15.60
CA PHE A 541 -23.95 7.87 -15.87
C PHE A 541 -23.52 7.87 -17.32
N ALA A 542 -24.26 8.53 -18.24
CA ALA A 542 -23.85 8.62 -19.64
C ALA A 542 -22.34 8.92 -19.77
N PRO A 543 -21.57 8.16 -20.58
CA PRO A 543 -20.11 8.29 -20.61
C PRO A 543 -19.61 9.64 -21.15
N LYS A 544 -20.34 10.20 -22.13
CA LYS A 544 -20.00 11.47 -22.80
C LYS A 544 -21.27 12.30 -23.05
N PRO A 545 -21.95 12.81 -22.00
CA PRO A 545 -23.08 13.69 -22.20
C PRO A 545 -22.59 15.08 -22.61
N ASP A 546 -23.49 15.91 -23.15
CA ASP A 546 -23.26 17.35 -23.10
C ASP A 546 -23.39 17.81 -21.65
N TYR A 547 -22.28 17.98 -20.96
CA TYR A 547 -22.27 18.30 -19.52
C TYR A 547 -23.03 19.57 -19.17
N ARG A 548 -23.14 20.53 -20.10
CA ARG A 548 -23.89 21.77 -19.88
C ARG A 548 -25.39 21.58 -19.99
N ALA A 549 -25.80 20.80 -20.97
CA ALA A 549 -27.23 20.57 -21.26
C ALA A 549 -27.82 19.41 -20.44
N ALA A 550 -26.99 18.51 -19.92
CA ALA A 550 -27.44 17.34 -19.17
C ALA A 550 -28.25 17.74 -17.93
N GLY A 551 -29.37 17.08 -17.70
CA GLY A 551 -30.19 17.26 -16.49
C GLY A 551 -29.38 16.92 -15.24
N SER A 552 -28.88 15.68 -15.16
CA SER A 552 -28.03 15.20 -14.09
C SER A 552 -26.73 14.64 -14.66
N VAL A 553 -25.62 14.85 -13.93
CA VAL A 553 -24.32 14.18 -14.18
C VAL A 553 -23.89 13.59 -12.86
N TYR A 554 -23.69 12.28 -12.83
CA TYR A 554 -23.34 11.56 -11.62
C TYR A 554 -21.84 11.24 -11.56
N LEU A 555 -21.30 11.29 -10.36
CA LEU A 555 -20.03 10.68 -9.97
C LEU A 555 -20.23 9.16 -9.96
N THR A 556 -19.22 8.40 -10.35
CA THR A 556 -19.29 6.94 -10.38
C THR A 556 -18.86 6.34 -9.05
N GLY A 557 -19.43 5.17 -8.70
CA GLY A 557 -19.07 4.44 -7.50
C GLY A 557 -17.84 3.53 -7.70
N GLU A 558 -17.89 2.37 -7.07
CA GLU A 558 -16.87 1.32 -7.18
C GLU A 558 -17.04 0.53 -8.49
N HIS A 559 -16.97 1.26 -9.61
CA HIS A 559 -17.12 0.72 -10.96
C HIS A 559 -15.75 0.75 -11.64
N MET A 560 -15.16 -0.44 -11.88
CA MET A 560 -13.86 -0.53 -12.55
C MET A 560 -14.05 -0.47 -14.07
N TYR A 561 -13.38 0.51 -14.68
CA TYR A 561 -13.42 0.74 -16.11
C TYR A 561 -12.06 0.44 -16.74
N PRO A 562 -12.00 -0.10 -17.97
CA PRO A 562 -10.74 -0.36 -18.65
C PRO A 562 -9.90 0.91 -18.87
N LEU A 563 -10.51 2.08 -18.99
CA LEU A 563 -9.83 3.36 -19.20
C LEU A 563 -8.77 3.69 -18.13
N ILE A 564 -8.93 3.21 -16.89
CA ILE A 564 -7.96 3.52 -15.82
C ILE A 564 -6.59 2.90 -16.08
N TYR A 565 -6.53 1.83 -16.87
CA TYR A 565 -5.29 1.17 -17.26
C TYR A 565 -4.56 1.89 -18.39
N ASP A 566 -5.20 2.87 -19.03
CA ASP A 566 -4.58 3.78 -19.98
C ASP A 566 -4.16 5.10 -19.31
N GLU A 567 -4.84 5.48 -18.23
CA GLU A 567 -4.76 6.81 -17.65
C GLU A 567 -3.98 6.86 -16.33
N ASP A 568 -4.00 5.78 -15.50
CA ASP A 568 -3.26 5.77 -14.22
C ASP A 568 -1.86 5.18 -14.41
N PRO A 569 -0.77 5.95 -14.19
CA PRO A 569 0.60 5.45 -14.34
C PRO A 569 0.91 4.18 -13.56
N ALA A 570 0.27 3.98 -12.40
CA ALA A 570 0.44 2.78 -11.59
C ALA A 570 -0.23 1.54 -12.19
N LEU A 571 -1.25 1.73 -13.04
CA LEU A 571 -2.01 0.64 -13.64
C LEU A 571 -1.61 0.33 -15.08
N VAL A 572 -0.98 1.28 -15.79
CA VAL A 572 -0.53 1.07 -17.19
C VAL A 572 0.27 -0.23 -17.37
N PRO A 573 1.21 -0.61 -16.46
CA PRO A 573 1.93 -1.87 -16.60
C PRO A 573 1.07 -3.13 -16.44
N LEU A 574 -0.13 -3.01 -15.87
CA LEU A 574 -1.07 -4.11 -15.60
C LEU A 574 -2.18 -4.23 -16.66
N ARG A 575 -2.19 -3.38 -17.69
CA ARG A 575 -3.26 -3.30 -18.70
C ARG A 575 -3.59 -4.65 -19.32
N GLU A 576 -2.59 -5.29 -19.91
CA GLU A 576 -2.78 -6.55 -20.61
C GLU A 576 -3.29 -7.67 -19.69
N LEU A 577 -2.75 -7.72 -18.48
CA LEU A 577 -3.21 -8.65 -17.45
C LEU A 577 -4.68 -8.39 -17.11
N ALA A 578 -5.06 -7.12 -16.87
CA ALA A 578 -6.42 -6.77 -16.48
C ALA A 578 -7.45 -7.14 -17.57
N HIS A 579 -7.13 -6.88 -18.84
CA HIS A 579 -7.96 -7.32 -19.96
C HIS A 579 -8.05 -8.84 -20.06
N ALA A 580 -6.95 -9.55 -19.84
CA ALA A 580 -6.94 -11.01 -19.84
C ALA A 580 -7.74 -11.61 -18.67
N LEU A 581 -7.68 -11.00 -17.47
CA LEU A 581 -8.49 -11.41 -16.32
C LEU A 581 -9.98 -11.17 -16.56
N ALA A 582 -10.35 -10.03 -17.13
CA ALA A 582 -11.75 -9.73 -17.48
C ALA A 582 -12.33 -10.72 -18.51
N ALA A 583 -11.51 -11.19 -19.44
CA ALA A 583 -11.88 -12.19 -20.46
C ALA A 583 -11.78 -13.65 -19.97
N PHE A 584 -11.20 -13.89 -18.79
CA PHE A 584 -10.95 -15.23 -18.29
C PHE A 584 -12.25 -15.89 -17.84
N THR A 585 -12.44 -17.18 -18.19
CA THR A 585 -13.67 -17.93 -17.92
C THR A 585 -13.51 -19.11 -16.98
N ASP A 586 -12.28 -19.61 -16.83
CA ASP A 586 -12.01 -20.83 -16.04
C ASP A 586 -11.77 -20.49 -14.56
N TRP A 587 -12.75 -19.77 -13.98
CA TRP A 587 -12.77 -19.43 -12.57
C TRP A 587 -13.37 -20.56 -11.76
N GLU A 588 -12.68 -21.00 -10.70
CA GLU A 588 -13.26 -21.90 -9.72
C GLU A 588 -14.26 -21.14 -8.83
N PRO A 589 -15.42 -21.75 -8.51
CA PRO A 589 -16.39 -21.15 -7.60
C PRO A 589 -15.79 -20.87 -6.21
N VAL A 590 -16.03 -19.69 -5.68
CA VAL A 590 -15.59 -19.29 -4.33
C VAL A 590 -16.68 -19.46 -3.28
N TYR A 591 -17.95 -19.66 -3.71
CA TYR A 591 -19.09 -19.91 -2.83
C TYR A 591 -19.79 -21.20 -3.19
N ASN A 592 -20.23 -21.92 -2.16
CA ASN A 592 -21.08 -23.11 -2.27
C ASN A 592 -22.46 -22.81 -1.65
N PRO A 593 -23.50 -22.51 -2.44
CA PRO A 593 -24.83 -22.18 -1.93
C PRO A 593 -25.46 -23.28 -1.08
N ASP A 594 -25.20 -24.55 -1.40
CA ASP A 594 -25.74 -25.68 -0.63
C ASP A 594 -25.09 -25.76 0.76
N GLN A 595 -23.78 -25.52 0.84
CA GLN A 595 -23.08 -25.46 2.12
C GLN A 595 -23.54 -24.25 2.96
N LEU A 596 -23.74 -23.08 2.30
CA LEU A 596 -24.26 -21.88 2.97
C LEU A 596 -25.68 -22.11 3.51
N ALA A 597 -26.55 -22.80 2.77
CA ALA A 597 -27.90 -23.13 3.23
C ALA A 597 -27.90 -24.10 4.43
N ASN A 598 -26.84 -24.88 4.60
CA ASN A 598 -26.65 -25.80 5.72
C ASN A 598 -25.65 -25.28 6.77
N ASN A 599 -25.42 -23.97 6.80
CA ASN A 599 -24.47 -23.36 7.73
C ASN A 599 -24.92 -23.49 9.21
N GLU A 600 -24.07 -24.02 10.05
CA GLU A 600 -24.25 -24.14 11.51
C GLU A 600 -23.38 -23.16 12.30
N VAL A 601 -22.47 -22.43 11.64
CA VAL A 601 -21.59 -21.45 12.30
C VAL A 601 -22.42 -20.22 12.70
N PRO A 602 -22.42 -19.84 13.99
CA PRO A 602 -23.10 -18.63 14.42
C PRO A 602 -22.55 -17.40 13.70
N GLY A 603 -23.42 -16.58 13.11
CA GLY A 603 -23.00 -15.43 12.34
C GLY A 603 -23.87 -14.19 12.56
N ALA A 604 -23.22 -13.02 12.58
CA ALA A 604 -23.88 -11.72 12.66
C ALA A 604 -23.33 -10.73 11.63
N ALA A 605 -24.21 -9.90 11.05
CA ALA A 605 -23.86 -8.95 10.02
C ALA A 605 -24.42 -7.55 10.28
N ALA A 606 -23.56 -6.53 10.19
CA ALA A 606 -23.98 -5.15 9.97
C ALA A 606 -24.19 -4.93 8.48
N VAL A 607 -25.43 -4.66 8.10
CA VAL A 607 -25.85 -4.33 6.73
C VAL A 607 -26.20 -2.84 6.69
N TYR A 608 -25.50 -2.08 5.86
CA TYR A 608 -25.73 -0.63 5.80
C TYR A 608 -26.80 -0.33 4.76
N PHE A 609 -27.85 0.36 5.19
CA PHE A 609 -29.07 0.53 4.40
C PHE A 609 -28.87 1.22 3.04
N GLU A 610 -27.98 2.20 3.00
CA GLU A 610 -27.66 2.96 1.78
C GLU A 610 -26.31 2.57 1.18
N ASP A 611 -25.84 1.33 1.43
CA ASP A 611 -24.57 0.85 0.91
C ASP A 611 -24.59 0.81 -0.62
N MET A 612 -23.73 1.61 -1.25
CA MET A 612 -23.64 1.69 -2.70
C MET A 612 -22.63 0.70 -3.31
N PHE A 613 -21.85 0.00 -2.47
CA PHE A 613 -20.85 -0.97 -2.88
C PHE A 613 -21.36 -2.40 -2.75
N VAL A 614 -21.98 -2.70 -1.63
CA VAL A 614 -22.54 -4.03 -1.35
C VAL A 614 -24.05 -3.87 -1.09
N PRO A 615 -24.87 -4.02 -2.15
CA PRO A 615 -26.31 -3.72 -2.10
C PRO A 615 -27.04 -4.46 -0.99
N THR A 616 -27.82 -3.71 -0.22
CA THR A 616 -28.55 -4.18 0.97
C THR A 616 -29.46 -5.37 0.68
N ASP A 617 -30.20 -5.34 -0.43
CA ASP A 617 -31.11 -6.42 -0.82
C ASP A 617 -30.37 -7.73 -1.08
N LEU A 618 -29.19 -7.68 -1.70
CA LEU A 618 -28.32 -8.84 -1.93
C LEU A 618 -27.71 -9.36 -0.64
N SER A 619 -27.26 -8.44 0.23
CA SER A 619 -26.73 -8.80 1.55
C SER A 619 -27.77 -9.55 2.39
N LEU A 620 -29.02 -9.08 2.40
CA LEU A 620 -30.10 -9.73 3.14
C LEU A 620 -30.47 -11.10 2.56
N GLN A 621 -30.43 -11.27 1.22
CA GLN A 621 -30.64 -12.57 0.58
C GLN A 621 -29.57 -13.58 1.00
N THR A 622 -28.30 -13.19 0.98
CA THR A 622 -27.19 -14.07 1.38
C THR A 622 -27.23 -14.36 2.89
N ALA A 623 -27.55 -13.36 3.71
CA ALA A 623 -27.74 -13.56 5.14
C ALA A 623 -28.85 -14.57 5.45
N GLN A 624 -29.99 -14.45 4.76
CA GLN A 624 -31.11 -15.38 4.90
C GLN A 624 -30.72 -16.80 4.49
N LEU A 625 -30.01 -16.94 3.36
CA LEU A 625 -29.52 -18.24 2.90
C LEU A 625 -28.62 -18.92 3.92
N ALA A 626 -27.67 -18.16 4.50
CA ALA A 626 -26.65 -18.70 5.39
C ALA A 626 -27.03 -18.64 6.90
N GLY A 627 -28.28 -18.27 7.24
CA GLY A 627 -28.72 -18.20 8.63
C GLY A 627 -28.00 -17.15 9.46
N ILE A 628 -27.49 -16.06 8.84
CA ILE A 628 -26.77 -14.98 9.50
C ILE A 628 -27.76 -13.98 10.10
N ARG A 629 -27.60 -13.64 11.39
CA ARG A 629 -28.38 -12.60 12.05
C ARG A 629 -27.97 -11.22 11.55
N THR A 630 -28.91 -10.36 11.18
CA THR A 630 -28.63 -9.07 10.55
C THR A 630 -29.03 -7.90 11.43
N TRP A 631 -28.18 -6.90 11.49
CA TRP A 631 -28.46 -5.55 11.95
C TRP A 631 -28.43 -4.61 10.74
N VAL A 632 -29.62 -4.15 10.29
CA VAL A 632 -29.72 -3.15 9.24
C VAL A 632 -29.66 -1.77 9.85
N SER A 633 -28.66 -0.96 9.45
CA SER A 633 -28.43 0.37 10.02
C SER A 633 -28.34 1.43 8.92
N ASN A 634 -28.97 2.59 9.15
CA ASN A 634 -28.78 3.81 8.35
C ASN A 634 -27.93 4.88 9.06
N GLU A 635 -27.34 4.53 10.22
CA GLU A 635 -26.43 5.43 10.95
C GLU A 635 -25.06 5.50 10.35
N TYR A 636 -24.68 4.47 9.59
CA TYR A 636 -23.35 4.32 8.99
C TYR A 636 -23.47 4.11 7.49
N GLN A 637 -22.40 4.46 6.80
CA GLN A 637 -22.14 4.08 5.42
C GLN A 637 -21.25 2.82 5.37
N HIS A 638 -20.78 2.44 4.20
CA HIS A 638 -19.93 1.25 4.00
C HIS A 638 -18.73 1.17 4.95
N ASP A 639 -18.22 2.30 5.41
CA ASP A 639 -17.08 2.42 6.29
C ASP A 639 -17.44 2.35 7.79
N GLY A 640 -18.62 1.86 8.17
CA GLY A 640 -19.11 1.86 9.56
C GLY A 640 -18.15 1.26 10.58
N LEU A 641 -17.42 0.18 10.22
CA LEU A 641 -16.40 -0.40 11.09
C LEU A 641 -15.23 0.56 11.35
N ARG A 642 -14.90 1.45 10.41
CA ARG A 642 -13.88 2.50 10.57
C ARG A 642 -14.43 3.70 11.31
N ALA A 643 -15.69 4.07 11.04
CA ALA A 643 -16.34 5.22 11.65
C ALA A 643 -16.60 5.01 13.15
N ASN A 644 -17.09 3.83 13.55
CA ASN A 644 -17.37 3.50 14.96
C ASN A 644 -17.21 2.00 15.25
N GLY A 645 -15.99 1.49 15.04
CA GLY A 645 -15.74 0.05 15.10
C GLY A 645 -16.04 -0.61 16.43
N ALA A 646 -15.87 0.09 17.56
CA ALA A 646 -16.19 -0.47 18.87
C ALA A 646 -17.69 -0.74 18.99
N ALA A 647 -18.53 0.25 18.68
CA ALA A 647 -19.99 0.09 18.78
C ALA A 647 -20.52 -0.95 17.78
N VAL A 648 -20.00 -0.92 16.54
CA VAL A 648 -20.40 -1.90 15.50
C VAL A 648 -20.06 -3.32 15.95
N PHE A 649 -18.84 -3.56 16.44
CA PHE A 649 -18.42 -4.91 16.84
C PHE A 649 -19.15 -5.38 18.09
N GLN A 650 -19.36 -4.51 19.10
CA GLN A 650 -20.17 -4.83 20.28
C GLN A 650 -21.60 -5.23 19.90
N HIS A 651 -22.21 -4.50 18.97
CA HIS A 651 -23.57 -4.82 18.51
C HIS A 651 -23.61 -6.19 17.83
N LEU A 652 -22.63 -6.49 16.97
CA LEU A 652 -22.54 -7.81 16.32
C LEU A 652 -22.35 -8.94 17.33
N GLN A 653 -21.53 -8.73 18.37
CA GLN A 653 -21.37 -9.71 19.45
C GLN A 653 -22.68 -9.92 20.21
N SER A 654 -23.42 -8.85 20.50
CA SER A 654 -24.71 -8.96 21.23
C SER A 654 -25.75 -9.76 20.46
N LEU A 655 -25.76 -9.67 19.12
CA LEU A 655 -26.65 -10.48 18.29
C LEU A 655 -26.40 -11.99 18.45
N LEU A 656 -25.20 -12.40 18.78
CA LEU A 656 -24.86 -13.82 18.97
C LEU A 656 -24.99 -14.28 20.43
N ALA A 657 -25.09 -13.35 21.39
CA ALA A 657 -25.26 -13.67 22.80
C ALA A 657 -26.71 -14.05 23.16
N ASP A 658 -27.69 -13.61 22.35
CA ASP A 658 -29.10 -13.94 22.46
C ASP A 658 -29.44 -15.27 21.74
#